data_fed9ac203f8c7124321cdd693ceec0eb
#
_entry.id   fed9ac203f8c7124321cdd693ceec0eb
#
_cell.length_a   1.000
_cell.length_b   1.000
_cell.length_c   1.000
_cell.angle_alpha   90.00
_cell.angle_beta   90.00
_cell.angle_gamma   90.00
#
_symmetry.space_group_name_H-M   'P 1'
#
loop_
_entity.id
_entity.type
_entity.pdbx_description
1 polymer ?
#
loop_
_entity_poly.entity_id
_entity_poly.type
_entity_poly.pdbx_seq_one_letter_code
_entity_poly.pdbx_strand_id
1 'polypeptide(L)'
;MSSQLTVIIAGIVLVVAIVVALVIMRRGDSRFTYDTQHGTTPRATEGEGNTAVTAFKGRFSILTTGVGAMFAALAVKLWGMQMVSSDYYEKQANSNQTRTVTTSAVRGRILDRNGVALVQNRPSLAVVAYRDLAEDEVLVRHLANVLGMPYVAVLRNIQDNTEGAQSLHTIATDVRRSTVAYIQEHAGEFPGVKIAERTERQYPYGETACHILGYTGTITSEQLEAQNKKTSGDDDASAGKITYQSGDIVGQAGVESYYENLLQGIRGEQTVKVDASGNVTGQAGAVPAKAGSDIKLTLDLKIQQACETALASAIELAKTTGYSNAGNGAVVCLDPNNGEILGMASQPKFDPSVFIGGVSNDVWTELNDDKGSHPLLNRAISGQYMSASTIKPLSALAGLEFGTYTSTQTTNCTGYWTGLGKAWGKRCWLTSGHGTMTLQSGIANSCDPVFYDMGKAFFYDEQHSEGLQEVFRRWGLGKTCGIDLPSEGAGRIPDAEWKESYFTDASAEDRKWNAGDMTNIAIGQGDILVTPLQMACAYMGLANGGKQYVPHVFLSAVSRDGDGDAYKYNGKGKKKRLEAKINSDSDLALVRNGMHDVIYTASTSLAAHFGTLTPQVYGKSGTGEKSGEDEYAWFCAYAPADDPKYVIATVLEQGGGGSDTAMHVVRDVLGVIYDEPDTSSASGDSSVR
;
A
#
# COMPACT_ATOMS: atom_id res chain seq x y z
N MET A 1 -7.22 41.57 23.96
CA MET A 1 -7.38 42.92 24.58
C MET A 1 -8.55 43.03 25.55
N SER A 2 -9.57 42.20 25.54
CA SER A 2 -10.77 42.31 26.40
C SER A 2 -10.59 41.82 27.85
N SER A 3 -9.80 40.78 28.09
CA SER A 3 -9.59 40.21 29.44
C SER A 3 -8.78 41.13 30.37
N GLN A 4 -7.84 41.87 29.86
CA GLN A 4 -7.05 42.83 30.64
C GLN A 4 -7.86 44.06 31.05
N LEU A 5 -8.77 44.54 30.20
CA LEU A 5 -9.63 45.68 30.52
C LEU A 5 -10.63 45.34 31.61
N THR A 6 -11.16 44.10 31.61
CA THR A 6 -12.12 43.64 32.65
C THR A 6 -11.45 43.48 34.01
N VAL A 7 -10.22 43.03 34.08
CA VAL A 7 -9.42 42.92 35.30
C VAL A 7 -9.08 44.30 35.85
N ILE A 8 -8.76 45.27 34.98
CA ILE A 8 -8.47 46.65 35.36
C ILE A 8 -9.71 47.33 35.92
N ILE A 9 -10.89 47.18 35.29
CA ILE A 9 -12.15 47.77 35.78
C ILE A 9 -12.56 47.15 37.11
N ALA A 10 -12.46 45.83 37.28
CA ALA A 10 -12.74 45.16 38.54
C ALA A 10 -11.78 45.63 39.68
N GLY A 11 -10.51 45.83 39.35
CA GLY A 11 -9.52 46.40 40.26
C GLY A 11 -9.86 47.84 40.69
N ILE A 12 -10.28 48.68 39.75
CA ILE A 12 -10.67 50.06 40.02
C ILE A 12 -11.91 50.11 40.92
N VAL A 13 -12.93 49.28 40.66
CA VAL A 13 -14.15 49.21 41.51
C VAL A 13 -13.81 48.73 42.93
N LEU A 14 -12.92 47.77 43.07
CA LEU A 14 -12.45 47.29 44.37
C LEU A 14 -11.70 48.39 45.16
N VAL A 15 -10.82 49.11 44.48
CA VAL A 15 -10.05 50.22 45.06
C VAL A 15 -11.00 51.36 45.47
N VAL A 16 -11.99 51.72 44.65
CA VAL A 16 -13.01 52.73 44.97
C VAL A 16 -13.83 52.28 46.16
N ALA A 17 -14.26 51.05 46.27
CA ALA A 17 -15.01 50.52 47.42
C ALA A 17 -14.18 50.55 48.71
N ILE A 18 -12.90 50.22 48.64
CA ILE A 18 -11.96 50.28 49.77
C ILE A 18 -11.73 51.74 50.18
N VAL A 19 -11.56 52.68 49.26
CA VAL A 19 -11.36 54.08 49.51
C VAL A 19 -12.63 54.69 50.16
N VAL A 20 -13.82 54.34 49.65
CA VAL A 20 -15.12 54.78 50.25
C VAL A 20 -15.27 54.23 51.67
N ALA A 21 -14.93 52.95 51.90
CA ALA A 21 -14.95 52.35 53.23
C ALA A 21 -13.98 53.05 54.22
N LEU A 22 -12.77 53.38 53.75
CA LEU A 22 -11.74 54.09 54.50
C LEU A 22 -12.17 55.56 54.80
N VAL A 23 -12.83 56.23 53.85
CA VAL A 23 -13.35 57.57 54.03
C VAL A 23 -14.50 57.59 55.05
N ILE A 24 -15.40 56.60 55.04
CA ILE A 24 -16.48 56.43 56.01
C ILE A 24 -15.91 56.12 57.40
N MET A 25 -14.86 55.28 57.50
CA MET A 25 -14.17 54.99 58.76
C MET A 25 -13.47 56.27 59.33
N ARG A 26 -12.82 57.05 58.45
CA ARG A 26 -12.13 58.28 58.88
C ARG A 26 -13.08 59.41 59.30
N ARG A 27 -14.30 59.44 58.76
CA ARG A 27 -15.34 60.41 59.19
C ARG A 27 -15.97 60.04 60.52
N GLY A 28 -15.81 58.84 61.04
CA GLY A 28 -16.25 58.39 62.36
C GLY A 28 -15.35 58.80 63.52
N ASP A 29 -14.08 59.18 63.21
CA ASP A 29 -13.06 59.39 64.26
C ASP A 29 -12.86 60.89 64.70
N SER A 30 -13.66 61.81 64.28
CA SER A 30 -13.47 63.26 64.58
C SER A 30 -14.27 63.78 65.78
N ARG A 31 -14.39 63.00 66.86
CA ARG A 31 -14.89 63.57 68.19
C ARG A 31 -14.37 62.71 69.35
N PHE A 32 -13.08 62.79 69.62
CA PHE A 32 -12.53 62.53 70.96
C PHE A 32 -11.35 63.47 71.18
N THR A 33 -11.64 64.68 71.72
CA THR A 33 -10.67 65.51 72.42
C THR A 33 -10.79 65.18 73.90
N TYR A 34 -9.74 64.63 74.48
CA TYR A 34 -9.58 64.50 75.94
C TYR A 34 -9.20 65.88 76.50
N ASP A 35 -10.09 66.43 77.33
CA ASP A 35 -9.74 67.56 78.15
C ASP A 35 -9.36 67.03 79.54
N THR A 36 -8.10 67.19 79.92
CA THR A 36 -7.58 66.90 81.27
C THR A 36 -7.41 68.17 82.01
N GLN A 37 -8.44 68.59 82.81
CA GLN A 37 -8.19 69.31 84.03
C GLN A 37 -9.44 69.34 84.99
N HIS A 38 -9.08 68.98 86.23
CA HIS A 38 -9.78 69.26 87.53
C HIS A 38 -11.02 68.43 87.92
N GLY A 39 -10.68 67.71 89.01
CA GLY A 39 -11.51 66.97 89.93
C GLY A 39 -12.73 67.67 90.53
N THR A 40 -13.62 66.80 90.88
CA THR A 40 -14.34 66.64 92.14
C THR A 40 -15.57 65.74 91.93
N THR A 41 -15.59 64.70 92.76
CA THR A 41 -16.70 63.89 93.30
C THR A 41 -18.03 63.65 92.57
N PRO A 42 -18.62 62.51 92.80
CA PRO A 42 -19.58 61.89 91.90
C PRO A 42 -21.04 62.21 92.26
N ARG A 43 -21.85 62.28 91.25
CA ARG A 43 -23.31 62.09 91.45
C ARG A 43 -23.82 61.23 90.30
N ALA A 44 -24.34 60.06 90.67
CA ALA A 44 -24.98 59.16 89.78
C ALA A 44 -26.22 59.76 89.12
N THR A 45 -26.34 59.68 87.81
CA THR A 45 -27.61 59.65 87.11
C THR A 45 -27.45 58.87 85.78
N GLU A 46 -28.26 57.86 85.66
CA GLU A 46 -28.80 57.16 84.53
C GLU A 46 -28.33 57.59 83.12
N GLY A 47 -27.78 56.64 82.38
CA GLY A 47 -27.45 56.82 80.97
C GLY A 47 -26.72 55.62 80.29
N GLU A 48 -26.90 54.42 80.81
CA GLU A 48 -26.37 53.19 80.15
C GLU A 48 -27.39 52.67 79.14
N GLY A 49 -27.48 53.30 77.98
CA GLY A 49 -28.34 52.82 76.92
C GLY A 49 -27.83 53.11 75.50
N ASN A 50 -26.96 54.13 75.38
CA ASN A 50 -26.65 54.64 74.00
C ASN A 50 -25.31 54.21 73.39
N THR A 51 -24.40 53.68 74.15
CA THR A 51 -23.09 53.26 73.63
C THR A 51 -23.12 51.91 72.95
N ALA A 52 -23.94 50.97 73.40
CA ALA A 52 -24.11 49.67 72.78
C ALA A 52 -24.86 49.76 71.41
N VAL A 53 -25.85 50.62 71.31
CA VAL A 53 -26.64 50.83 70.09
C VAL A 53 -25.85 51.54 68.99
N THR A 54 -24.95 52.48 69.35
CA THR A 54 -24.07 53.13 68.34
C THR A 54 -22.98 52.23 67.87
N ALA A 55 -22.38 51.36 68.70
CA ALA A 55 -21.44 50.37 68.32
C ALA A 55 -22.08 49.26 67.44
N PHE A 56 -23.32 48.90 67.74
CA PHE A 56 -24.08 47.92 66.93
C PHE A 56 -24.46 48.49 65.57
N LYS A 57 -24.89 49.76 65.50
CA LYS A 57 -25.16 50.45 64.20
C LYS A 57 -23.92 50.59 63.35
N GLY A 58 -22.74 50.83 63.90
CA GLY A 58 -21.48 50.88 63.15
C GLY A 58 -21.09 49.54 62.59
N ARG A 59 -21.21 48.48 63.40
CA ARG A 59 -20.92 47.10 62.91
C ARG A 59 -21.92 46.62 61.87
N PHE A 60 -23.19 46.96 62.03
CA PHE A 60 -24.21 46.61 61.03
C PHE A 60 -24.06 47.42 59.75
N SER A 61 -23.60 48.64 59.77
CA SER A 61 -23.28 49.44 58.59
C SER A 61 -22.10 48.88 57.84
N ILE A 62 -21.05 48.40 58.52
CA ILE A 62 -19.89 47.73 57.86
C ILE A 62 -20.34 46.42 57.20
N LEU A 63 -21.16 45.63 57.89
CA LEU A 63 -21.68 44.36 57.32
C LEU A 63 -22.55 44.62 56.07
N THR A 64 -23.48 45.63 56.17
CA THR A 64 -24.36 45.97 55.03
C THR A 64 -23.56 46.51 53.83
N THR A 65 -22.52 47.32 54.10
CA THR A 65 -21.64 47.84 53.06
C THR A 65 -20.81 46.68 52.41
N GLY A 66 -20.32 45.75 53.21
CA GLY A 66 -19.60 44.56 52.72
C GLY A 66 -20.50 43.66 51.86
N VAL A 67 -21.71 43.37 52.30
CA VAL A 67 -22.71 42.60 51.53
C VAL A 67 -23.11 43.37 50.26
N GLY A 68 -23.33 44.68 50.35
CA GLY A 68 -23.64 45.51 49.17
C GLY A 68 -22.52 45.55 48.16
N ALA A 69 -21.27 45.64 48.62
CA ALA A 69 -20.10 45.57 47.73
C ALA A 69 -19.97 44.22 47.06
N MET A 70 -20.27 43.12 47.77
CA MET A 70 -20.27 41.77 47.21
C MET A 70 -21.37 41.62 46.16
N PHE A 71 -22.58 42.10 46.40
CA PHE A 71 -23.65 42.10 45.42
C PHE A 71 -23.32 42.96 44.19
N ALA A 72 -22.72 44.15 44.40
CA ALA A 72 -22.25 44.98 43.28
C ALA A 72 -21.19 44.33 42.45
N ALA A 73 -20.22 43.61 43.05
CA ALA A 73 -19.21 42.86 42.34
C ALA A 73 -19.81 41.68 41.53
N LEU A 74 -20.79 40.99 42.13
CA LEU A 74 -21.53 39.93 41.42
C LEU A 74 -22.37 40.51 40.27
N ALA A 75 -23.03 41.63 40.44
CA ALA A 75 -23.79 42.30 39.39
C ALA A 75 -22.90 42.78 38.24
N VAL A 76 -21.73 43.34 38.52
CA VAL A 76 -20.74 43.72 37.51
C VAL A 76 -20.19 42.49 36.77
N LYS A 77 -19.92 41.42 37.52
CA LYS A 77 -19.48 40.15 36.89
C LYS A 77 -20.57 39.56 35.98
N LEU A 78 -21.81 39.54 36.46
CA LEU A 78 -22.96 39.07 35.70
C LEU A 78 -23.18 39.93 34.44
N TRP A 79 -23.13 41.26 34.58
CA TRP A 79 -23.22 42.20 33.47
C TRP A 79 -22.07 41.97 32.46
N GLY A 80 -20.83 41.78 32.94
CA GLY A 80 -19.69 41.47 32.10
C GLY A 80 -19.86 40.14 31.32
N MET A 81 -20.41 39.12 31.95
CA MET A 81 -20.73 37.85 31.32
C MET A 81 -21.84 37.97 30.27
N GLN A 82 -22.90 38.78 30.58
CA GLN A 82 -24.06 38.90 29.68
C GLN A 82 -23.87 39.89 28.54
N MET A 83 -23.09 40.97 28.73
CA MET A 83 -22.97 42.06 27.73
C MET A 83 -21.60 42.10 27.05
N VAL A 84 -20.50 41.76 27.74
CA VAL A 84 -19.15 41.86 27.18
C VAL A 84 -18.62 40.52 26.67
N SER A 85 -19.00 39.43 27.34
CA SER A 85 -18.55 38.08 26.99
C SER A 85 -19.71 37.18 26.54
N SER A 86 -20.84 37.75 26.17
CA SER A 86 -22.06 37.04 25.75
C SER A 86 -21.76 36.10 24.62
N ASP A 87 -21.09 36.57 23.55
CA ASP A 87 -20.71 35.75 22.39
C ASP A 87 -19.78 34.57 22.76
N TYR A 88 -18.91 34.75 23.75
CA TYR A 88 -18.04 33.67 24.23
C TYR A 88 -18.83 32.60 24.97
N TYR A 89 -19.71 33.04 25.93
CA TYR A 89 -20.51 32.08 26.69
C TYR A 89 -21.64 31.46 25.89
N GLU A 90 -22.17 32.17 24.88
CA GLU A 90 -23.14 31.64 23.95
C GLU A 90 -22.49 30.59 23.04
N LYS A 91 -21.27 30.84 22.53
CA LYS A 91 -20.50 29.84 21.80
C LYS A 91 -20.18 28.61 22.67
N GLN A 92 -19.84 28.82 23.94
CA GLN A 92 -19.54 27.73 24.86
C GLN A 92 -20.81 26.94 25.24
N ALA A 93 -21.94 27.60 25.45
CA ALA A 93 -23.23 26.95 25.68
C ALA A 93 -23.70 26.20 24.44
N ASN A 94 -23.55 26.77 23.25
CA ASN A 94 -23.85 26.10 21.97
C ASN A 94 -22.93 24.94 21.71
N SER A 95 -21.64 25.02 22.04
CA SER A 95 -20.71 23.89 21.90
C SER A 95 -21.04 22.73 22.85
N ASN A 96 -21.60 23.00 24.00
CA ASN A 96 -22.10 21.99 24.95
C ASN A 96 -23.44 21.36 24.51
N GLN A 97 -24.19 22.04 23.65
CA GLN A 97 -25.48 21.58 23.12
C GLN A 97 -25.38 21.00 21.72
N THR A 98 -24.21 21.08 21.08
CA THR A 98 -23.98 20.58 19.74
C THR A 98 -22.90 19.54 19.74
N ARG A 99 -23.09 18.48 18.93
CA ARG A 99 -22.13 17.43 18.71
C ARG A 99 -21.85 17.31 17.22
N THR A 100 -20.58 17.22 16.84
CA THR A 100 -20.19 16.92 15.46
C THR A 100 -20.08 15.42 15.30
N VAL A 101 -20.87 14.87 14.39
CA VAL A 101 -20.83 13.47 13.97
C VAL A 101 -20.20 13.45 12.58
N THR A 102 -19.12 12.69 12.43
CA THR A 102 -18.46 12.50 11.12
C THR A 102 -19.23 11.47 10.29
N THR A 103 -19.43 11.77 9.00
CA THR A 103 -20.03 10.85 8.05
C THR A 103 -18.94 10.33 7.12
N SER A 104 -18.80 9.01 7.04
CA SER A 104 -17.80 8.39 6.17
C SER A 104 -18.10 8.66 4.70
N ALA A 105 -17.04 8.93 3.93
CA ALA A 105 -17.14 9.04 2.48
C ALA A 105 -17.23 7.64 1.84
N VAL A 106 -17.90 7.55 0.70
CA VAL A 106 -17.90 6.34 -0.11
C VAL A 106 -16.55 6.24 -0.82
N ARG A 107 -15.84 5.12 -0.66
CA ARG A 107 -14.56 4.87 -1.31
C ARG A 107 -14.73 4.75 -2.83
N GLY A 108 -13.77 5.23 -3.62
CA GLY A 108 -13.77 5.11 -5.09
C GLY A 108 -13.74 3.65 -5.55
N ARG A 109 -14.28 3.38 -6.74
CA ARG A 109 -14.20 2.05 -7.38
C ARG A 109 -12.86 1.89 -8.09
N ILE A 110 -12.46 0.64 -8.32
CA ILE A 110 -11.31 0.30 -9.16
C ILE A 110 -11.84 -0.45 -10.38
N LEU A 111 -11.56 0.07 -11.55
CA LEU A 111 -12.07 -0.41 -12.83
C LEU A 111 -10.90 -0.91 -13.70
N ASP A 112 -11.15 -1.91 -14.54
CA ASP A 112 -10.24 -2.27 -15.62
C ASP A 112 -10.20 -1.19 -16.73
N ARG A 113 -9.35 -1.39 -17.75
CA ARG A 113 -9.24 -0.45 -18.89
C ARG A 113 -10.53 -0.28 -19.69
N ASN A 114 -11.42 -1.28 -19.64
CA ASN A 114 -12.70 -1.30 -20.35
C ASN A 114 -13.85 -0.74 -19.52
N GLY A 115 -13.61 -0.41 -18.24
CA GLY A 115 -14.60 0.10 -17.30
C GLY A 115 -15.33 -0.97 -16.50
N VAL A 116 -14.86 -2.21 -16.53
CA VAL A 116 -15.38 -3.30 -15.70
C VAL A 116 -14.94 -3.08 -14.25
N ALA A 117 -15.88 -3.14 -13.31
CA ALA A 117 -15.57 -2.92 -11.88
C ALA A 117 -14.85 -4.14 -11.28
N LEU A 118 -13.56 -4.00 -11.06
CA LEU A 118 -12.74 -5.00 -10.36
C LEU A 118 -12.94 -4.94 -8.84
N VAL A 119 -13.12 -3.73 -8.31
CA VAL A 119 -13.46 -3.49 -6.91
C VAL A 119 -14.55 -2.43 -6.83
N GLN A 120 -15.58 -2.70 -6.06
CA GLN A 120 -16.71 -1.80 -5.87
C GLN A 120 -17.16 -1.76 -4.41
N ASN A 121 -18.19 -0.97 -4.11
CA ASN A 121 -18.79 -0.91 -2.79
C ASN A 121 -20.21 -1.47 -2.87
N ARG A 122 -20.60 -2.22 -1.85
CA ARG A 122 -22.00 -2.63 -1.66
C ARG A 122 -22.57 -2.00 -0.39
N PRO A 123 -23.84 -1.65 -0.36
CA PRO A 123 -24.49 -1.22 0.87
C PRO A 123 -24.50 -2.38 1.87
N SER A 124 -24.21 -2.05 3.11
CA SER A 124 -24.19 -2.98 4.25
C SER A 124 -24.87 -2.34 5.45
N LEU A 125 -25.35 -3.16 6.37
CA LEU A 125 -25.93 -2.74 7.63
C LEU A 125 -25.01 -3.13 8.78
N ALA A 126 -24.69 -2.14 9.62
CA ALA A 126 -23.89 -2.34 10.82
C ALA A 126 -24.75 -2.15 12.07
N VAL A 127 -24.46 -2.94 13.08
CA VAL A 127 -24.99 -2.74 14.43
C VAL A 127 -24.00 -1.88 15.20
N VAL A 128 -24.47 -0.75 15.72
CA VAL A 128 -23.65 0.22 16.43
C VAL A 128 -24.30 0.55 17.79
N ALA A 129 -23.50 0.85 18.80
CA ALA A 129 -23.99 1.30 20.10
C ALA A 129 -23.00 2.26 20.76
N TYR A 130 -23.48 2.96 21.80
CA TYR A 130 -22.61 3.73 22.66
C TYR A 130 -21.87 2.84 23.66
N ARG A 131 -20.74 3.33 24.18
CA ARG A 131 -19.85 2.60 25.08
C ARG A 131 -20.50 2.20 26.41
N ASP A 132 -21.47 2.97 26.89
CA ASP A 132 -22.22 2.71 28.11
C ASP A 132 -23.01 1.38 28.05
N LEU A 133 -23.32 0.88 26.84
CA LEU A 133 -23.91 -0.45 26.67
C LEU A 133 -23.03 -1.57 27.28
N ALA A 134 -21.72 -1.37 27.40
CA ALA A 134 -20.80 -2.35 27.99
C ALA A 134 -21.08 -2.64 29.49
N GLU A 135 -21.79 -1.74 30.16
CA GLU A 135 -22.16 -1.89 31.58
C GLU A 135 -23.33 -2.85 31.78
N ASP A 136 -24.15 -3.10 30.74
CA ASP A 136 -25.25 -4.05 30.77
C ASP A 136 -24.83 -5.44 30.22
N GLU A 137 -24.27 -6.26 31.09
CA GLU A 137 -23.80 -7.61 30.72
C GLU A 137 -24.91 -8.50 30.11
N VAL A 138 -26.16 -8.38 30.58
CA VAL A 138 -27.29 -9.18 30.11
C VAL A 138 -27.62 -8.80 28.66
N LEU A 139 -27.69 -7.52 28.39
CA LEU A 139 -27.96 -6.98 27.05
C LEU A 139 -26.83 -7.33 26.07
N VAL A 140 -25.57 -7.18 26.48
CA VAL A 140 -24.41 -7.53 25.65
C VAL A 140 -24.41 -9.03 25.32
N ARG A 141 -24.75 -9.92 26.27
CA ARG A 141 -24.89 -11.37 26.00
C ARG A 141 -26.04 -11.68 25.05
N HIS A 142 -27.17 -10.99 25.22
CA HIS A 142 -28.32 -11.16 24.31
C HIS A 142 -27.96 -10.71 22.90
N LEU A 143 -27.34 -9.54 22.77
CA LEU A 143 -26.87 -9.01 21.47
C LEU A 143 -25.86 -9.94 20.82
N ALA A 144 -24.91 -10.48 21.59
CA ALA A 144 -23.92 -11.45 21.11
C ALA A 144 -24.59 -12.72 20.52
N ASN A 145 -25.61 -13.25 21.20
CA ASN A 145 -26.37 -14.42 20.72
C ASN A 145 -27.10 -14.11 19.40
N VAL A 146 -27.75 -12.95 19.31
CA VAL A 146 -28.51 -12.54 18.10
C VAL A 146 -27.57 -12.28 16.92
N LEU A 147 -26.38 -11.70 17.18
CA LEU A 147 -25.35 -11.49 16.15
C LEU A 147 -24.59 -12.77 15.79
N GLY A 148 -24.70 -13.83 16.61
CA GLY A 148 -23.91 -15.06 16.43
C GLY A 148 -22.40 -14.85 16.70
N MET A 149 -22.06 -13.87 17.54
CA MET A 149 -20.69 -13.52 17.89
C MET A 149 -20.32 -13.94 19.31
N PRO A 150 -19.05 -14.24 19.60
CA PRO A 150 -18.60 -14.45 20.98
C PRO A 150 -18.84 -13.21 21.84
N TYR A 151 -19.33 -13.38 23.05
CA TYR A 151 -19.56 -12.29 24.02
C TYR A 151 -18.35 -11.37 24.19
N VAL A 152 -17.15 -11.97 24.32
CA VAL A 152 -15.90 -11.20 24.50
C VAL A 152 -15.60 -10.32 23.30
N ALA A 153 -15.92 -10.76 22.08
CA ALA A 153 -15.73 -9.98 20.86
C ALA A 153 -16.68 -8.78 20.82
N VAL A 154 -17.96 -9.00 21.14
CA VAL A 154 -18.96 -7.91 21.22
C VAL A 154 -18.57 -6.88 22.29
N LEU A 155 -18.19 -7.35 23.49
CA LEU A 155 -17.77 -6.47 24.58
C LEU A 155 -16.52 -5.66 24.21
N ARG A 156 -15.53 -6.30 23.58
CA ARG A 156 -14.31 -5.62 23.09
C ARG A 156 -14.65 -4.53 22.07
N ASN A 157 -15.52 -4.83 21.11
CA ASN A 157 -15.92 -3.86 20.08
C ASN A 157 -16.69 -2.66 20.66
N ILE A 158 -17.52 -2.88 21.70
CA ILE A 158 -18.19 -1.80 22.43
C ILE A 158 -17.20 -0.95 23.23
N GLN A 159 -16.17 -1.58 23.82
CA GLN A 159 -15.17 -0.91 24.66
C GLN A 159 -14.00 -0.34 23.88
N ASP A 160 -13.96 -0.53 22.57
CA ASP A 160 -12.88 -0.05 21.72
C ASP A 160 -12.73 1.47 21.87
N ASN A 161 -11.51 1.93 22.23
CA ASN A 161 -11.22 3.34 22.48
C ASN A 161 -10.89 4.11 21.20
N THR A 162 -10.86 3.44 20.04
CA THR A 162 -10.41 4.04 18.77
C THR A 162 -11.37 5.09 18.23
N GLU A 163 -12.66 4.95 18.47
CA GLU A 163 -13.69 5.87 17.96
C GLU A 163 -14.08 7.00 18.96
N GLY A 164 -13.43 7.07 20.11
CA GLY A 164 -13.72 8.06 21.16
C GLY A 164 -14.90 7.66 22.07
N ALA A 165 -14.79 7.95 23.36
CA ALA A 165 -15.70 7.45 24.41
C ALA A 165 -17.18 7.83 24.24
N GLN A 166 -17.48 8.83 23.43
CA GLN A 166 -18.86 9.33 23.19
C GLN A 166 -19.37 9.07 21.77
N SER A 167 -18.65 8.32 20.97
CA SER A 167 -19.05 7.93 19.60
C SER A 167 -19.91 6.67 19.61
N LEU A 168 -20.61 6.42 18.51
CA LEU A 168 -21.24 5.12 18.26
C LEU A 168 -20.16 4.14 17.82
N HIS A 169 -19.94 3.11 18.62
CA HIS A 169 -18.98 2.07 18.34
C HIS A 169 -19.59 1.02 17.42
N THR A 170 -18.84 0.57 16.42
CA THR A 170 -19.29 -0.47 15.49
C THR A 170 -19.11 -1.84 16.14
N ILE A 171 -20.24 -2.49 16.47
CA ILE A 171 -20.26 -3.81 17.12
C ILE A 171 -20.08 -4.92 16.10
N ALA A 172 -20.84 -4.85 15.00
CA ALA A 172 -20.81 -5.81 13.91
C ALA A 172 -21.06 -5.09 12.58
N THR A 173 -20.31 -5.46 11.55
CA THR A 173 -20.53 -5.03 10.17
C THR A 173 -21.15 -6.15 9.36
N ASP A 174 -21.72 -5.82 8.21
CA ASP A 174 -22.31 -6.76 7.26
C ASP A 174 -23.37 -7.71 7.88
N VAL A 175 -24.19 -7.12 8.76
CA VAL A 175 -25.21 -7.88 9.47
C VAL A 175 -26.35 -8.26 8.55
N ARG A 176 -26.77 -9.52 8.61
CA ARG A 176 -27.86 -10.04 7.78
C ARG A 176 -29.14 -9.24 8.00
N ARG A 177 -29.88 -8.98 6.92
CA ARG A 177 -31.16 -8.23 6.99
C ARG A 177 -32.16 -8.85 7.96
N SER A 178 -32.20 -10.18 8.09
CA SER A 178 -33.06 -10.88 9.06
C SER A 178 -32.68 -10.55 10.51
N THR A 179 -31.39 -10.49 10.82
CA THR A 179 -30.90 -10.11 12.16
C THR A 179 -31.20 -8.64 12.46
N VAL A 180 -31.02 -7.77 11.47
CA VAL A 180 -31.35 -6.34 11.59
C VAL A 180 -32.86 -6.16 11.82
N ALA A 181 -33.70 -6.84 11.04
CA ALA A 181 -35.15 -6.81 11.24
C ALA A 181 -35.55 -7.28 12.65
N TYR A 182 -34.94 -8.36 13.14
CA TYR A 182 -35.18 -8.84 14.49
C TYR A 182 -34.84 -7.77 15.56
N ILE A 183 -33.66 -7.15 15.46
CA ILE A 183 -33.25 -6.10 16.41
C ILE A 183 -34.21 -4.90 16.34
N GLN A 184 -34.68 -4.51 15.14
CA GLN A 184 -35.61 -3.40 14.98
C GLN A 184 -37.01 -3.71 15.50
N GLU A 185 -37.51 -4.92 15.26
CA GLU A 185 -38.80 -5.38 15.78
C GLU A 185 -38.82 -5.48 17.31
N HIS A 186 -37.68 -5.84 17.90
CA HIS A 186 -37.49 -6.00 19.35
C HIS A 186 -36.70 -4.84 19.96
N ALA A 187 -36.81 -3.62 19.41
CA ALA A 187 -36.04 -2.45 19.85
C ALA A 187 -36.14 -2.17 21.36
N GLY A 188 -37.24 -2.59 22.02
CA GLY A 188 -37.39 -2.48 23.47
C GLY A 188 -36.46 -3.40 24.27
N GLU A 189 -35.98 -4.51 23.66
CA GLU A 189 -35.02 -5.45 24.25
C GLU A 189 -33.56 -5.03 23.99
N PHE A 190 -33.34 -4.09 23.05
CA PHE A 190 -32.02 -3.60 22.65
C PHE A 190 -31.89 -2.08 22.83
N PRO A 191 -32.13 -1.53 24.04
CA PRO A 191 -31.97 -0.10 24.29
C PRO A 191 -30.53 0.34 24.00
N GLY A 192 -30.37 1.47 23.29
CA GLY A 192 -29.04 2.00 22.94
C GLY A 192 -28.36 1.37 21.72
N VAL A 193 -28.88 0.25 21.19
CA VAL A 193 -28.41 -0.36 19.95
C VAL A 193 -29.06 0.34 18.75
N LYS A 194 -28.27 0.69 17.76
CA LYS A 194 -28.72 1.36 16.52
C LYS A 194 -28.25 0.60 15.29
N ILE A 195 -28.97 0.76 14.18
CA ILE A 195 -28.57 0.26 12.88
C ILE A 195 -28.03 1.43 12.06
N ALA A 196 -26.83 1.28 11.55
CA ALA A 196 -26.18 2.26 10.67
C ALA A 196 -25.98 1.66 9.28
N GLU A 197 -26.28 2.47 8.26
CA GLU A 197 -25.89 2.10 6.90
C GLU A 197 -24.40 2.34 6.73
N ARG A 198 -23.71 1.37 6.14
CA ARG A 198 -22.29 1.39 5.82
C ARG A 198 -22.10 0.94 4.38
N THR A 199 -20.93 1.17 3.85
CA THR A 199 -20.52 0.62 2.56
C THR A 199 -19.35 -0.33 2.80
N GLU A 200 -19.51 -1.58 2.38
CA GLU A 200 -18.48 -2.58 2.45
C GLU A 200 -17.79 -2.75 1.10
N ARG A 201 -16.49 -3.00 1.13
CA ARG A 201 -15.72 -3.26 -0.07
C ARG A 201 -16.13 -4.59 -0.67
N GLN A 202 -16.20 -4.69 -1.98
CA GLN A 202 -16.57 -5.91 -2.70
C GLN A 202 -15.62 -6.16 -3.84
N TYR A 203 -15.17 -7.40 -3.95
CA TYR A 203 -14.30 -7.91 -5.01
C TYR A 203 -15.11 -8.89 -5.87
N PRO A 204 -15.79 -8.43 -6.95
CA PRO A 204 -16.74 -9.25 -7.72
C PRO A 204 -16.10 -10.47 -8.38
N TYR A 205 -14.79 -10.42 -8.63
CA TYR A 205 -14.04 -11.50 -9.26
C TYR A 205 -13.16 -12.30 -8.27
N GLY A 206 -13.44 -12.18 -6.96
CA GLY A 206 -12.74 -12.91 -5.90
C GLY A 206 -11.23 -12.67 -5.93
N GLU A 207 -10.46 -13.73 -6.11
CA GLU A 207 -8.99 -13.71 -6.10
C GLU A 207 -8.34 -13.08 -7.35
N THR A 208 -9.13 -12.74 -8.40
CA THR A 208 -8.58 -12.15 -9.63
C THR A 208 -7.89 -10.83 -9.34
N ALA A 209 -6.64 -10.70 -9.82
CA ALA A 209 -5.79 -9.54 -9.66
C ALA A 209 -5.49 -9.15 -8.18
N CYS A 210 -5.65 -10.08 -7.22
CA CYS A 210 -5.56 -9.79 -5.77
C CYS A 210 -4.26 -9.07 -5.38
N HIS A 211 -3.11 -9.44 -5.95
CA HIS A 211 -1.82 -8.81 -5.65
C HIS A 211 -1.69 -7.39 -6.23
N ILE A 212 -2.43 -7.08 -7.32
CA ILE A 212 -2.45 -5.75 -7.91
C ILE A 212 -3.45 -4.86 -7.18
N LEU A 213 -4.67 -5.37 -6.99
CA LEU A 213 -5.74 -4.64 -6.31
C LEU A 213 -5.39 -4.37 -4.86
N GLY A 214 -4.85 -5.38 -4.18
CA GLY A 214 -4.61 -5.34 -2.75
C GLY A 214 -5.90 -5.51 -1.95
N TYR A 215 -5.88 -5.06 -0.70
CA TYR A 215 -7.00 -5.15 0.22
C TYR A 215 -7.04 -3.94 1.15
N THR A 216 -8.18 -3.77 1.81
CA THR A 216 -8.39 -2.72 2.82
C THR A 216 -8.41 -3.33 4.22
N GLY A 217 -7.99 -2.55 5.21
CA GLY A 217 -8.00 -2.95 6.62
C GLY A 217 -7.99 -1.73 7.53
N THR A 218 -8.12 -1.96 8.83
CA THR A 218 -8.08 -0.88 9.82
C THR A 218 -6.71 -0.21 9.83
N ILE A 219 -6.68 1.11 9.88
CA ILE A 219 -5.46 1.92 9.95
C ILE A 219 -4.65 1.57 11.21
N THR A 220 -3.35 1.34 11.07
CA THR A 220 -2.47 1.12 12.23
C THR A 220 -2.05 2.45 12.86
N SER A 221 -1.56 2.39 14.11
CA SER A 221 -1.06 3.59 14.81
C SER A 221 0.08 4.26 14.05
N GLU A 222 0.99 3.46 13.46
CA GLU A 222 2.12 3.95 12.69
C GLU A 222 1.65 4.63 11.39
N GLN A 223 0.68 4.04 10.70
CA GLN A 223 0.08 4.63 9.50
C GLN A 223 -0.64 5.93 9.82
N LEU A 224 -1.39 5.98 10.93
CA LEU A 224 -2.09 7.18 11.38
C LEU A 224 -1.11 8.32 11.68
N GLU A 225 -0.03 8.04 12.42
CA GLU A 225 1.01 9.04 12.68
C GLU A 225 1.69 9.53 11.41
N ALA A 226 2.00 8.61 10.47
CA ALA A 226 2.63 8.95 9.20
C ALA A 226 1.73 9.84 8.33
N GLN A 227 0.42 9.55 8.29
CA GLN A 227 -0.55 10.37 7.55
C GLN A 227 -0.75 11.73 8.21
N ASN A 228 -0.87 11.79 9.53
CA ASN A 228 -1.02 13.06 10.26
C ASN A 228 0.22 13.96 10.11
N LYS A 229 1.44 13.40 10.05
CA LYS A 229 2.67 14.15 9.78
C LYS A 229 2.67 14.75 8.36
N LYS A 230 2.26 14.00 7.35
CA LYS A 230 2.13 14.51 5.96
C LYS A 230 1.14 15.66 5.87
N THR A 231 0.03 15.58 6.62
CA THR A 231 -1.00 16.61 6.65
C THR A 231 -0.59 17.88 7.40
N SER A 232 0.34 17.82 8.32
CA SER A 232 0.79 18.99 9.11
C SER A 232 1.79 19.90 8.40
N GLY A 233 2.40 19.42 7.29
CA GLY A 233 3.44 20.14 6.55
C GLY A 233 2.97 20.96 5.34
N ASP A 234 1.71 20.87 4.96
CA ASP A 234 1.15 21.62 3.83
C ASP A 234 0.31 22.80 4.35
N ASP A 235 0.84 24.02 4.22
CA ASP A 235 0.20 25.26 4.66
C ASP A 235 -1.02 25.68 3.79
N ASP A 236 -1.42 24.87 2.84
CA ASP A 236 -2.59 25.16 1.99
C ASP A 236 -3.87 24.68 2.67
N ALA A 237 -4.42 25.57 3.52
CA ALA A 237 -5.65 25.39 4.29
C ALA A 237 -6.92 25.47 3.43
N SER A 238 -6.88 25.12 2.14
CA SER A 238 -8.06 25.11 1.28
C SER A 238 -8.84 23.80 1.42
N ALA A 239 -10.14 23.95 1.56
CA ALA A 239 -11.16 22.93 1.74
C ALA A 239 -10.89 21.62 0.96
N GLY A 240 -10.66 20.51 1.65
CA GLY A 240 -10.60 19.20 1.04
C GLY A 240 -9.49 18.26 1.55
N LYS A 241 -8.92 18.52 2.72
CA LYS A 241 -7.86 17.68 3.29
C LYS A 241 -8.45 16.40 3.88
N ILE A 242 -7.96 15.24 3.41
CA ILE A 242 -8.31 13.95 4.01
C ILE A 242 -7.70 13.90 5.42
N THR A 243 -8.54 13.71 6.43
CA THR A 243 -8.11 13.50 7.80
C THR A 243 -8.40 12.07 8.22
N TYR A 244 -7.41 11.41 8.81
CA TYR A 244 -7.55 10.04 9.30
C TYR A 244 -7.78 10.03 10.80
N GLN A 245 -8.57 9.05 11.23
CA GLN A 245 -8.84 8.77 12.64
C GLN A 245 -8.56 7.30 12.92
N SER A 246 -8.35 6.98 14.19
CA SER A 246 -8.27 5.58 14.60
C SER A 246 -9.58 4.85 14.24
N GLY A 247 -9.48 3.60 13.79
CA GLY A 247 -10.64 2.83 13.32
C GLY A 247 -10.98 3.01 11.83
N ASP A 248 -10.32 3.95 11.11
CA ASP A 248 -10.55 4.10 9.67
C ASP A 248 -10.12 2.88 8.88
N ILE A 249 -10.88 2.59 7.83
CA ILE A 249 -10.51 1.58 6.84
C ILE A 249 -9.71 2.23 5.73
N VAL A 250 -8.47 1.78 5.56
CA VAL A 250 -7.51 2.28 4.57
C VAL A 250 -6.97 1.13 3.72
N GLY A 251 -6.39 1.45 2.57
CA GLY A 251 -5.68 0.46 1.76
C GLY A 251 -4.41 -0.03 2.44
N GLN A 252 -4.24 -1.35 2.51
CA GLN A 252 -3.09 -1.99 3.15
C GLN A 252 -2.06 -2.48 2.13
N ALA A 253 -2.48 -2.85 0.92
CA ALA A 253 -1.63 -3.37 -0.13
C ALA A 253 -2.11 -2.93 -1.53
N GLY A 254 -1.28 -3.11 -2.53
CA GLY A 254 -1.62 -2.93 -3.94
C GLY A 254 -2.09 -1.51 -4.29
N VAL A 255 -3.00 -1.43 -5.26
CA VAL A 255 -3.65 -0.19 -5.73
C VAL A 255 -4.44 0.48 -4.61
N GLU A 256 -5.10 -0.30 -3.75
CA GLU A 256 -5.84 0.22 -2.59
C GLU A 256 -4.95 1.08 -1.69
N SER A 257 -3.70 0.63 -1.45
CA SER A 257 -2.74 1.38 -0.62
C SER A 257 -2.04 2.49 -1.39
N TYR A 258 -1.57 2.20 -2.62
CA TYR A 258 -0.78 3.17 -3.38
C TYR A 258 -1.58 4.42 -3.77
N TYR A 259 -2.86 4.24 -4.08
CA TYR A 259 -3.79 5.30 -4.47
C TYR A 259 -4.83 5.65 -3.39
N GLU A 260 -4.51 5.38 -2.13
CA GLU A 260 -5.35 5.67 -0.97
C GLU A 260 -5.92 7.10 -0.99
N ASN A 261 -5.07 8.09 -1.29
CA ASN A 261 -5.45 9.50 -1.34
C ASN A 261 -6.48 9.86 -2.44
N LEU A 262 -6.59 9.05 -3.50
CA LEU A 262 -7.63 9.21 -4.53
C LEU A 262 -8.89 8.42 -4.17
N LEU A 263 -8.72 7.23 -3.58
CA LEU A 263 -9.81 6.30 -3.30
C LEU A 263 -10.61 6.67 -2.06
N GLN A 264 -9.98 7.24 -1.01
CA GLN A 264 -10.59 7.40 0.32
C GLN A 264 -11.78 8.37 0.36
N GLY A 265 -11.76 9.44 -0.43
CA GLY A 265 -12.76 10.51 -0.34
C GLY A 265 -12.60 11.38 0.91
N ILE A 266 -13.47 12.38 1.03
CA ILE A 266 -13.44 13.37 2.11
C ILE A 266 -14.67 13.18 2.98
N ARG A 267 -14.46 13.07 4.29
CA ARG A 267 -15.54 12.92 5.26
C ARG A 267 -16.48 14.12 5.27
N GLY A 268 -17.75 13.84 5.49
CA GLY A 268 -18.73 14.85 5.86
C GLY A 268 -18.78 15.07 7.37
N GLU A 269 -19.31 16.21 7.77
CA GLU A 269 -19.55 16.56 9.15
C GLU A 269 -21.02 16.94 9.34
N GLN A 270 -21.67 16.35 10.32
CA GLN A 270 -23.03 16.70 10.71
C GLN A 270 -23.01 17.22 12.13
N THR A 271 -23.36 18.48 12.31
CA THR A 271 -23.52 19.07 13.64
C THR A 271 -24.95 18.85 14.10
N VAL A 272 -25.11 18.06 15.14
CA VAL A 272 -26.41 17.75 15.76
C VAL A 272 -26.55 18.46 17.09
N LYS A 273 -27.77 18.90 17.44
CA LYS A 273 -28.09 19.41 18.78
C LYS A 273 -28.42 18.24 19.69
N VAL A 274 -27.86 18.26 20.90
CA VAL A 274 -28.08 17.21 21.90
C VAL A 274 -28.66 17.84 23.19
N ASP A 275 -29.50 17.06 23.89
CA ASP A 275 -29.98 17.41 25.21
C ASP A 275 -28.94 17.09 26.31
N ALA A 276 -29.27 17.36 27.57
CA ALA A 276 -28.38 17.07 28.70
C ALA A 276 -28.11 15.57 28.91
N SER A 277 -28.89 14.71 28.30
CA SER A 277 -28.73 13.25 28.31
C SER A 277 -28.00 12.74 27.07
N GLY A 278 -27.58 13.64 26.14
CA GLY A 278 -26.88 13.28 24.91
C GLY A 278 -27.80 12.84 23.76
N ASN A 279 -29.11 12.91 23.87
CA ASN A 279 -30.04 12.58 22.82
C ASN A 279 -30.08 13.68 21.76
N VAL A 280 -30.11 13.28 20.48
CA VAL A 280 -30.21 14.21 19.35
C VAL A 280 -31.61 14.86 19.33
N THR A 281 -31.65 16.18 19.48
CA THR A 281 -32.87 16.98 19.46
C THR A 281 -33.10 17.74 18.16
N GLY A 282 -32.06 17.83 17.28
CA GLY A 282 -32.16 18.51 16.00
C GLY A 282 -30.83 18.56 15.24
N GLN A 283 -30.86 19.06 14.02
CA GLN A 283 -29.66 19.36 13.23
C GLN A 283 -29.29 20.83 13.32
N ALA A 284 -27.99 21.13 13.44
CA ALA A 284 -27.48 22.50 13.47
C ALA A 284 -26.74 22.87 12.17
N GLY A 285 -26.22 21.89 11.43
CA GLY A 285 -25.53 22.08 10.16
C GLY A 285 -25.04 20.74 9.60
N ALA A 286 -24.75 20.69 8.30
CA ALA A 286 -24.14 19.53 7.66
C ALA A 286 -23.22 19.96 6.53
N VAL A 287 -22.02 19.36 6.48
CA VAL A 287 -21.13 19.37 5.34
C VAL A 287 -21.19 17.96 4.74
N PRO A 288 -21.67 17.78 3.50
CA PRO A 288 -21.79 16.45 2.92
C PRO A 288 -20.40 15.80 2.70
N ALA A 289 -20.32 14.48 2.86
CA ALA A 289 -19.15 13.73 2.47
C ALA A 289 -18.95 13.78 0.96
N LYS A 290 -17.69 13.87 0.51
CA LYS A 290 -17.32 13.76 -0.90
C LYS A 290 -16.78 12.37 -1.18
N ALA A 291 -17.36 11.66 -2.15
CA ALA A 291 -16.91 10.32 -2.52
C ALA A 291 -15.48 10.34 -3.08
N GLY A 292 -14.75 9.25 -2.89
CA GLY A 292 -13.46 9.04 -3.52
C GLY A 292 -13.59 8.91 -5.04
N SER A 293 -12.49 9.17 -5.74
CA SER A 293 -12.42 9.05 -7.19
C SER A 293 -12.42 7.60 -7.63
N ASP A 294 -13.14 7.29 -8.69
CA ASP A 294 -13.03 6.00 -9.36
C ASP A 294 -11.69 5.94 -10.12
N ILE A 295 -10.93 4.88 -9.92
CA ILE A 295 -9.64 4.65 -10.60
C ILE A 295 -9.85 3.65 -11.73
N LYS A 296 -9.34 3.99 -12.91
CA LYS A 296 -9.27 3.11 -14.07
C LYS A 296 -7.84 2.62 -14.22
N LEU A 297 -7.67 1.31 -14.28
CA LEU A 297 -6.38 0.65 -14.45
C LEU A 297 -6.08 0.37 -15.91
N THR A 298 -4.80 0.09 -16.21
CA THR A 298 -4.33 -0.39 -17.51
C THR A 298 -4.65 -1.86 -17.73
N LEU A 299 -5.02 -2.59 -16.66
CA LEU A 299 -5.38 -4.00 -16.74
C LEU A 299 -6.55 -4.25 -17.70
N ASP A 300 -6.43 -5.30 -18.47
CA ASP A 300 -7.53 -5.91 -19.21
C ASP A 300 -7.97 -7.18 -18.50
N LEU A 301 -9.23 -7.25 -18.08
CA LEU A 301 -9.71 -8.39 -17.28
C LEU A 301 -9.55 -9.73 -18.01
N LYS A 302 -9.73 -9.77 -19.35
CA LYS A 302 -9.55 -10.98 -20.17
C LYS A 302 -8.10 -11.44 -20.13
N ILE A 303 -7.14 -10.51 -20.31
CA ILE A 303 -5.70 -10.80 -20.26
C ILE A 303 -5.27 -11.18 -18.83
N GLN A 304 -5.78 -10.49 -17.82
CA GLN A 304 -5.49 -10.80 -16.43
C GLN A 304 -5.90 -12.24 -16.07
N GLN A 305 -7.11 -12.63 -16.43
CA GLN A 305 -7.63 -13.98 -16.20
C GLN A 305 -6.84 -15.04 -17.00
N ALA A 306 -6.43 -14.68 -18.23
CA ALA A 306 -5.56 -15.55 -19.03
C ALA A 306 -4.20 -15.77 -18.34
N CYS A 307 -3.57 -14.71 -17.83
CA CYS A 307 -2.31 -14.81 -17.06
C CYS A 307 -2.46 -15.73 -15.84
N GLU A 308 -3.53 -15.56 -15.07
CA GLU A 308 -3.78 -16.37 -13.87
C GLU A 308 -4.05 -17.84 -14.20
N THR A 309 -4.88 -18.10 -15.21
CA THR A 309 -5.24 -19.45 -15.63
C THR A 309 -4.04 -20.18 -16.21
N ALA A 310 -3.31 -19.52 -17.12
CA ALA A 310 -2.13 -20.10 -17.75
C ALA A 310 -1.03 -20.42 -16.72
N LEU A 311 -0.80 -19.51 -15.76
CA LEU A 311 0.18 -19.73 -14.68
C LEU A 311 -0.22 -20.93 -13.81
N ALA A 312 -1.48 -21.01 -13.40
CA ALA A 312 -1.98 -22.12 -12.59
C ALA A 312 -1.89 -23.46 -13.35
N SER A 313 -2.27 -23.47 -14.64
CA SER A 313 -2.19 -24.66 -15.49
C SER A 313 -0.74 -25.13 -15.68
N ALA A 314 0.20 -24.21 -15.88
CA ALA A 314 1.62 -24.55 -16.03
C ALA A 314 2.23 -25.11 -14.73
N ILE A 315 1.82 -24.59 -13.55
CA ILE A 315 2.22 -25.15 -12.26
C ILE A 315 1.68 -26.58 -12.10
N GLU A 316 0.44 -26.84 -12.45
CA GLU A 316 -0.13 -28.20 -12.41
C GLU A 316 0.55 -29.14 -13.43
N LEU A 317 0.89 -28.63 -14.61
CA LEU A 317 1.69 -29.38 -15.57
C LEU A 317 3.05 -29.77 -14.98
N ALA A 318 3.75 -28.82 -14.34
CA ALA A 318 5.03 -29.09 -13.70
C ALA A 318 4.90 -30.21 -12.65
N LYS A 319 3.89 -30.16 -11.79
CA LYS A 319 3.64 -31.21 -10.78
C LYS A 319 3.43 -32.58 -11.41
N THR A 320 2.66 -32.65 -12.50
CA THR A 320 2.35 -33.91 -13.19
C THR A 320 3.53 -34.47 -14.00
N THR A 321 4.50 -33.63 -14.38
CA THR A 321 5.70 -34.00 -15.11
C THR A 321 6.93 -34.26 -14.24
N GLY A 322 6.77 -34.31 -12.92
CA GLY A 322 7.79 -34.75 -11.98
C GLY A 322 8.28 -33.70 -10.98
N TYR A 323 7.85 -32.44 -11.10
CA TYR A 323 8.24 -31.33 -10.21
C TYR A 323 7.15 -31.11 -9.14
N SER A 324 7.01 -32.08 -8.24
CA SER A 324 5.92 -32.11 -7.24
C SER A 324 5.91 -30.92 -6.29
N ASN A 325 7.05 -30.23 -6.12
CA ASN A 325 7.19 -29.05 -5.26
C ASN A 325 6.81 -27.73 -5.97
N ALA A 326 6.53 -27.76 -7.27
CA ALA A 326 6.03 -26.58 -7.98
C ALA A 326 4.71 -26.10 -7.34
N GLY A 327 4.63 -24.85 -7.02
CA GLY A 327 3.43 -24.27 -6.36
C GLY A 327 3.35 -22.76 -6.51
N ASN A 328 4.47 -22.15 -6.78
CA ASN A 328 4.63 -20.72 -6.81
C ASN A 328 5.08 -20.25 -8.20
N GLY A 329 4.76 -19.02 -8.53
CA GLY A 329 5.20 -18.43 -9.78
C GLY A 329 4.63 -17.06 -10.02
N ALA A 330 5.07 -16.43 -11.11
CA ALA A 330 4.56 -15.14 -11.53
C ALA A 330 4.61 -14.96 -13.04
N VAL A 331 3.73 -14.14 -13.55
CA VAL A 331 3.70 -13.68 -14.94
C VAL A 331 3.40 -12.20 -15.02
N VAL A 332 4.08 -11.50 -15.90
CA VAL A 332 3.87 -10.09 -16.25
C VAL A 332 3.61 -10.00 -17.75
N CYS A 333 2.49 -9.41 -18.15
CA CYS A 333 2.16 -9.04 -19.52
C CYS A 333 2.03 -7.53 -19.62
N LEU A 334 2.84 -6.87 -20.47
CA LEU A 334 2.83 -5.42 -20.64
C LEU A 334 2.86 -5.01 -22.12
N ASP A 335 2.39 -3.79 -22.39
CA ASP A 335 2.53 -3.13 -23.69
C ASP A 335 3.92 -2.46 -23.78
N PRO A 336 4.80 -2.92 -24.70
CA PRO A 336 6.13 -2.35 -24.85
C PRO A 336 6.13 -0.89 -25.30
N ASN A 337 5.06 -0.38 -25.89
CA ASN A 337 5.01 0.94 -26.50
C ASN A 337 4.73 2.08 -25.51
N ASN A 338 4.27 1.73 -24.31
CA ASN A 338 3.89 2.73 -23.29
C ASN A 338 4.19 2.28 -21.84
N GLY A 339 4.44 1.00 -21.59
CA GLY A 339 4.68 0.43 -20.26
C GLY A 339 3.41 0.07 -19.48
N GLU A 340 2.25 0.08 -20.10
CA GLU A 340 0.99 -0.35 -19.48
C GLU A 340 1.04 -1.82 -19.11
N ILE A 341 0.77 -2.14 -17.85
CA ILE A 341 0.56 -3.52 -17.40
C ILE A 341 -0.84 -3.95 -17.83
N LEU A 342 -0.90 -4.92 -18.73
CA LEU A 342 -2.16 -5.46 -19.26
C LEU A 342 -2.70 -6.62 -18.41
N GLY A 343 -1.79 -7.39 -17.83
CA GLY A 343 -2.06 -8.46 -16.88
C GLY A 343 -0.81 -8.77 -16.07
N MET A 344 -0.99 -9.12 -14.80
CA MET A 344 0.10 -9.51 -13.91
C MET A 344 -0.45 -10.42 -12.83
N ALA A 345 0.11 -11.63 -12.71
CA ALA A 345 -0.36 -12.61 -11.75
C ALA A 345 0.80 -13.19 -10.94
N SER A 346 0.46 -13.59 -9.71
CA SER A 346 1.32 -14.34 -8.81
C SER A 346 0.55 -15.55 -8.26
N GLN A 347 1.22 -16.65 -8.05
CA GLN A 347 0.70 -17.84 -7.36
C GLN A 347 1.54 -18.11 -6.11
N PRO A 348 0.87 -18.56 -5.02
CA PRO A 348 -0.57 -18.69 -4.87
C PRO A 348 -1.28 -17.35 -4.74
N LYS A 349 -2.58 -17.36 -5.05
CA LYS A 349 -3.49 -16.22 -4.86
C LYS A 349 -4.09 -16.22 -3.45
N PHE A 350 -4.72 -15.12 -3.10
CA PHE A 350 -5.53 -14.99 -1.89
C PHE A 350 -6.85 -14.27 -2.19
N ASP A 351 -7.88 -14.49 -1.40
CA ASP A 351 -9.14 -13.75 -1.49
C ASP A 351 -9.04 -12.44 -0.68
N PRO A 352 -9.06 -11.25 -1.31
CA PRO A 352 -9.01 -9.99 -0.59
C PRO A 352 -10.22 -9.77 0.34
N SER A 353 -11.32 -10.46 0.11
CA SER A 353 -12.53 -10.32 0.92
C SER A 353 -12.37 -10.82 2.37
N VAL A 354 -11.39 -11.69 2.63
CA VAL A 354 -11.12 -12.20 4.00
C VAL A 354 -10.68 -11.11 4.98
N PHE A 355 -10.22 -9.96 4.46
CA PHE A 355 -9.81 -8.82 5.29
C PHE A 355 -10.96 -7.87 5.65
N ILE A 356 -12.14 -8.03 5.02
CA ILE A 356 -13.31 -7.18 5.26
C ILE A 356 -13.87 -7.48 6.65
N GLY A 357 -13.96 -6.45 7.49
CA GLY A 357 -14.43 -6.60 8.87
C GLY A 357 -13.41 -7.21 9.85
N GLY A 358 -12.17 -7.40 9.39
CA GLY A 358 -11.07 -7.99 10.16
C GLY A 358 -10.78 -9.44 9.78
N VAL A 359 -9.52 -9.82 9.89
CA VAL A 359 -9.05 -11.19 9.59
C VAL A 359 -8.93 -12.01 10.88
N SER A 360 -9.34 -13.29 10.84
CA SER A 360 -9.14 -14.19 11.96
C SER A 360 -7.65 -14.57 12.12
N ASN A 361 -7.25 -14.91 13.36
CA ASN A 361 -5.87 -15.34 13.61
C ASN A 361 -5.46 -16.56 12.79
N ASP A 362 -6.38 -17.50 12.57
CA ASP A 362 -6.10 -18.72 11.81
C ASP A 362 -5.81 -18.38 10.34
N VAL A 363 -6.67 -17.58 9.70
CA VAL A 363 -6.47 -17.11 8.32
C VAL A 363 -5.22 -16.24 8.21
N TRP A 364 -4.98 -15.34 9.20
CA TRP A 364 -3.77 -14.53 9.21
C TRP A 364 -2.50 -15.38 9.29
N THR A 365 -2.51 -16.43 10.13
CA THR A 365 -1.39 -17.35 10.26
C THR A 365 -1.15 -18.11 8.96
N GLU A 366 -2.20 -18.61 8.31
CA GLU A 366 -2.10 -19.27 7.01
C GLU A 366 -1.50 -18.35 5.92
N LEU A 367 -1.96 -17.09 5.87
CA LEU A 367 -1.48 -16.11 4.89
C LEU A 367 -0.03 -15.64 5.14
N ASN A 368 0.48 -15.76 6.35
CA ASN A 368 1.81 -15.28 6.77
C ASN A 368 2.74 -16.38 7.30
N ASP A 369 2.43 -17.66 7.04
CA ASP A 369 3.31 -18.75 7.49
C ASP A 369 4.67 -18.66 6.80
N ASP A 370 5.73 -18.46 7.59
CA ASP A 370 7.12 -18.37 7.13
C ASP A 370 7.62 -19.65 6.45
N LYS A 371 6.98 -20.79 6.71
CA LYS A 371 7.25 -22.07 6.06
C LYS A 371 6.33 -22.35 4.88
N GLY A 372 5.36 -21.50 4.69
CA GLY A 372 4.34 -21.64 3.67
C GLY A 372 4.71 -21.00 2.35
N SER A 373 3.73 -20.94 1.47
CA SER A 373 3.89 -20.44 0.09
C SER A 373 3.80 -18.92 -0.03
N HIS A 374 3.67 -18.17 1.07
CA HIS A 374 3.57 -16.70 1.13
C HIS A 374 2.55 -16.12 0.12
N PRO A 375 1.25 -16.41 0.26
CA PRO A 375 0.25 -15.98 -0.72
C PRO A 375 0.09 -14.46 -0.83
N LEU A 376 0.48 -13.67 0.19
CA LEU A 376 0.44 -12.21 0.12
C LEU A 376 1.59 -11.59 -0.69
N LEU A 377 2.63 -12.38 -1.02
CA LEU A 377 3.79 -11.89 -1.76
C LEU A 377 3.44 -11.68 -3.25
N ASN A 378 3.52 -10.45 -3.73
CA ASN A 378 3.46 -10.16 -5.15
C ASN A 378 4.78 -10.54 -5.84
N ARG A 379 4.89 -11.81 -6.23
CA ARG A 379 6.10 -12.38 -6.85
C ARG A 379 6.48 -11.70 -8.15
N ALA A 380 5.53 -11.12 -8.86
CA ALA A 380 5.78 -10.45 -10.13
C ALA A 380 6.69 -9.22 -9.98
N ILE A 381 6.59 -8.51 -8.84
CA ILE A 381 7.36 -7.27 -8.59
C ILE A 381 8.35 -7.39 -7.43
N SER A 382 8.12 -8.31 -6.48
CA SER A 382 8.93 -8.46 -5.26
C SER A 382 9.75 -9.74 -5.24
N GLY A 383 9.32 -10.80 -5.95
CA GLY A 383 10.05 -12.06 -6.05
C GLY A 383 11.37 -11.85 -6.80
N GLN A 384 12.46 -12.34 -6.24
CA GLN A 384 13.80 -12.17 -6.77
C GLN A 384 14.41 -13.54 -7.09
N TYR A 385 14.73 -13.76 -8.34
CA TYR A 385 15.14 -15.05 -8.87
C TYR A 385 16.39 -14.92 -9.73
N MET A 386 17.19 -15.98 -9.84
CA MET A 386 18.21 -16.07 -10.87
C MET A 386 17.56 -15.97 -12.25
N SER A 387 18.08 -15.08 -13.11
CA SER A 387 17.51 -14.85 -14.44
C SER A 387 17.65 -16.04 -15.38
N ALA A 388 18.53 -16.95 -15.07
CA ALA A 388 18.89 -18.08 -15.92
C ALA A 388 19.20 -17.65 -17.37
N SER A 389 19.06 -18.55 -18.32
CA SER A 389 19.37 -18.27 -19.74
C SER A 389 18.51 -17.16 -20.39
N THR A 390 17.49 -16.62 -19.70
CA THR A 390 16.73 -15.49 -20.24
C THR A 390 17.54 -14.19 -20.31
N ILE A 391 18.69 -14.10 -19.62
CA ILE A 391 19.61 -12.96 -19.72
C ILE A 391 20.55 -13.02 -20.93
N LYS A 392 20.73 -14.19 -21.53
CA LYS A 392 21.70 -14.40 -22.65
C LYS A 392 21.56 -13.40 -23.80
N PRO A 393 20.36 -12.93 -24.20
CA PRO A 393 20.24 -11.84 -25.15
C PRO A 393 20.99 -10.57 -24.74
N LEU A 394 20.97 -10.21 -23.45
CA LEU A 394 21.70 -9.04 -22.93
C LEU A 394 23.21 -9.32 -22.83
N SER A 395 23.59 -10.53 -22.44
CA SER A 395 25.01 -10.97 -22.45
C SER A 395 25.58 -10.90 -23.86
N ALA A 396 24.81 -11.33 -24.86
CA ALA A 396 25.23 -11.25 -26.27
C ALA A 396 25.43 -9.80 -26.73
N LEU A 397 24.52 -8.89 -26.39
CA LEU A 397 24.69 -7.46 -26.67
C LEU A 397 25.94 -6.91 -25.99
N ALA A 398 26.23 -7.31 -24.75
CA ALA A 398 27.45 -6.89 -24.06
C ALA A 398 28.71 -7.41 -24.78
N GLY A 399 28.74 -8.70 -25.15
CA GLY A 399 29.86 -9.26 -25.89
C GLY A 399 30.16 -8.55 -27.22
N LEU A 400 29.09 -8.24 -27.97
CA LEU A 400 29.19 -7.47 -29.22
C LEU A 400 29.64 -6.03 -29.02
N GLU A 401 29.12 -5.35 -27.99
CA GLU A 401 29.45 -3.95 -27.71
C GLU A 401 30.90 -3.74 -27.32
N PHE A 402 31.44 -4.59 -26.45
CA PHE A 402 32.83 -4.51 -25.98
C PHE A 402 33.80 -5.30 -26.81
N GLY A 403 33.33 -6.04 -27.83
CA GLY A 403 34.14 -6.85 -28.70
C GLY A 403 34.78 -8.09 -28.05
N THR A 404 34.32 -8.44 -26.83
CA THR A 404 34.77 -9.65 -26.13
C THR A 404 34.25 -10.91 -26.75
N TYR A 405 33.20 -10.80 -27.58
CA TYR A 405 32.70 -11.89 -28.44
C TYR A 405 32.10 -11.29 -29.72
N THR A 406 32.51 -11.79 -30.88
CA THR A 406 32.07 -11.25 -32.18
C THR A 406 30.97 -12.07 -32.82
N SER A 407 30.25 -11.47 -33.78
CA SER A 407 29.17 -12.14 -34.55
C SER A 407 29.66 -13.34 -35.36
N THR A 408 30.94 -13.38 -35.78
CA THR A 408 31.55 -14.42 -36.58
C THR A 408 32.35 -15.44 -35.77
N GLN A 409 32.59 -15.15 -34.50
CA GLN A 409 33.30 -16.05 -33.58
C GLN A 409 32.49 -17.31 -33.34
N THR A 410 33.18 -18.43 -33.20
CA THR A 410 32.57 -19.72 -32.90
C THR A 410 33.17 -20.38 -31.66
N THR A 411 32.33 -21.08 -30.90
CA THR A 411 32.72 -21.94 -29.78
C THR A 411 32.33 -23.38 -30.10
N ASN A 412 33.25 -24.33 -29.91
CA ASN A 412 32.95 -25.76 -30.06
C ASN A 412 32.44 -26.33 -28.74
N CYS A 413 31.15 -26.62 -28.68
CA CYS A 413 30.48 -27.19 -27.51
C CYS A 413 30.52 -28.72 -27.54
N THR A 414 31.28 -29.32 -26.65
CA THR A 414 31.38 -30.79 -26.48
C THR A 414 30.52 -31.31 -25.33
N GLY A 415 29.63 -30.47 -24.77
CA GLY A 415 28.84 -30.76 -23.55
C GLY A 415 29.57 -30.47 -22.24
N TYR A 416 30.91 -30.30 -22.30
CA TYR A 416 31.71 -29.96 -21.12
C TYR A 416 32.77 -28.92 -21.49
N TRP A 417 32.73 -27.78 -20.79
CA TRP A 417 33.62 -26.64 -21.02
C TRP A 417 34.76 -26.61 -20.01
N THR A 418 35.98 -26.45 -20.47
CA THR A 418 37.19 -26.45 -19.66
C THR A 418 38.03 -25.17 -19.79
N GLY A 419 37.40 -24.06 -20.20
CA GLY A 419 38.07 -22.80 -20.48
C GLY A 419 38.85 -22.19 -19.31
N LEU A 420 38.53 -22.54 -18.05
CA LEU A 420 39.25 -22.16 -16.83
C LEU A 420 40.16 -23.31 -16.32
N GLY A 421 40.41 -24.32 -17.11
CA GLY A 421 41.15 -25.53 -16.73
C GLY A 421 40.21 -26.69 -16.32
N LYS A 422 40.74 -27.93 -16.40
CA LYS A 422 39.93 -29.13 -16.16
C LYS A 422 39.32 -29.21 -14.77
N ALA A 423 39.99 -28.65 -13.75
CA ALA A 423 39.50 -28.65 -12.37
C ALA A 423 38.27 -27.75 -12.17
N TRP A 424 38.08 -26.78 -13.05
CA TRP A 424 36.99 -25.78 -13.00
C TRP A 424 36.05 -25.93 -14.20
N GLY A 425 35.95 -27.14 -14.73
CA GLY A 425 35.09 -27.41 -15.86
C GLY A 425 33.62 -27.26 -15.53
N LYS A 426 32.84 -26.77 -16.50
CA LYS A 426 31.40 -26.54 -16.37
C LYS A 426 30.65 -27.37 -17.46
N ARG A 427 29.47 -27.86 -17.14
CA ARG A 427 28.62 -28.57 -18.07
C ARG A 427 27.79 -27.61 -18.92
N CYS A 428 27.51 -27.99 -20.13
CA CYS A 428 26.38 -27.46 -20.88
C CYS A 428 25.12 -28.25 -20.49
N TRP A 429 23.96 -27.66 -20.61
CA TRP A 429 22.71 -28.38 -20.38
C TRP A 429 22.57 -29.59 -21.31
N LEU A 430 23.03 -29.47 -22.57
CA LEU A 430 23.13 -30.60 -23.50
C LEU A 430 24.49 -31.30 -23.30
N THR A 431 24.49 -32.40 -22.59
CA THR A 431 25.71 -33.14 -22.21
C THR A 431 26.42 -33.81 -23.41
N SER A 432 25.71 -34.08 -24.51
CA SER A 432 26.29 -34.56 -25.78
C SER A 432 27.03 -33.48 -26.58
N GLY A 433 26.78 -32.20 -26.22
CA GLY A 433 27.32 -31.03 -26.91
C GLY A 433 26.54 -30.59 -28.13
N HIS A 434 26.63 -29.31 -28.45
CA HIS A 434 25.96 -28.68 -29.58
C HIS A 434 26.83 -28.63 -30.85
N GLY A 435 28.11 -29.04 -30.75
CA GLY A 435 29.08 -28.85 -31.84
C GLY A 435 29.52 -27.38 -31.96
N THR A 436 29.79 -26.93 -33.18
CA THR A 436 30.26 -25.58 -33.44
C THR A 436 29.11 -24.57 -33.44
N MET A 437 29.13 -23.63 -32.50
CA MET A 437 28.12 -22.61 -32.29
C MET A 437 28.65 -21.21 -32.60
N THR A 438 27.89 -20.43 -33.38
CA THR A 438 28.03 -18.99 -33.50
C THR A 438 27.29 -18.32 -32.35
N LEU A 439 27.36 -16.98 -32.20
CA LEU A 439 26.60 -16.25 -31.17
C LEU A 439 25.08 -16.42 -31.36
N GLN A 440 24.57 -16.28 -32.60
CA GLN A 440 23.15 -16.46 -32.91
C GLN A 440 22.68 -17.90 -32.57
N SER A 441 23.39 -18.92 -33.06
CA SER A 441 23.02 -20.31 -32.75
C SER A 441 23.25 -20.67 -31.27
N GLY A 442 24.17 -19.98 -30.57
CA GLY A 442 24.37 -20.06 -29.13
C GLY A 442 23.18 -19.51 -28.32
N ILE A 443 22.56 -18.44 -28.79
CA ILE A 443 21.30 -17.93 -28.22
C ILE A 443 20.17 -18.94 -28.48
N ALA A 444 20.05 -19.37 -29.76
CA ALA A 444 19.00 -20.29 -30.21
C ALA A 444 18.98 -21.59 -29.41
N ASN A 445 20.12 -22.24 -29.30
CA ASN A 445 20.27 -23.51 -28.58
C ASN A 445 20.57 -23.34 -27.10
N SER A 446 20.53 -22.11 -26.57
CA SER A 446 20.90 -21.83 -25.17
C SER A 446 22.26 -22.41 -24.77
N CYS A 447 23.25 -22.43 -25.66
CA CYS A 447 24.54 -23.10 -25.48
C CYS A 447 25.39 -22.37 -24.42
N ASP A 448 25.57 -22.95 -23.22
CA ASP A 448 26.31 -22.35 -22.11
C ASP A 448 27.79 -22.07 -22.43
N PRO A 449 28.56 -22.96 -23.10
CA PRO A 449 29.95 -22.73 -23.48
C PRO A 449 30.21 -21.44 -24.27
N VAL A 450 29.29 -21.01 -25.14
CA VAL A 450 29.38 -19.70 -25.83
C VAL A 450 29.47 -18.55 -24.84
N PHE A 451 28.60 -18.58 -23.84
CA PHE A 451 28.51 -17.51 -22.80
C PHE A 451 29.57 -17.68 -21.71
N TYR A 452 30.05 -18.92 -21.44
CA TYR A 452 31.23 -19.13 -20.60
C TYR A 452 32.49 -18.53 -21.22
N ASP A 453 32.72 -18.71 -22.52
CA ASP A 453 33.82 -18.06 -23.24
C ASP A 453 33.72 -16.55 -23.17
N MET A 454 32.53 -16.02 -23.34
CA MET A 454 32.26 -14.58 -23.22
C MET A 454 32.55 -14.07 -21.79
N GLY A 455 32.00 -14.72 -20.75
CA GLY A 455 32.25 -14.36 -19.35
C GLY A 455 33.72 -14.44 -18.99
N LYS A 456 34.43 -15.48 -19.45
CA LYS A 456 35.87 -15.59 -19.32
C LYS A 456 36.59 -14.43 -20.00
N ALA A 457 36.19 -14.06 -21.22
CA ALA A 457 36.80 -12.95 -21.96
C ALA A 457 36.65 -11.63 -21.20
N PHE A 458 35.47 -11.34 -20.66
CA PHE A 458 35.24 -10.18 -19.81
C PHE A 458 36.10 -10.17 -18.56
N PHE A 459 36.25 -11.31 -17.87
CA PHE A 459 37.05 -11.36 -16.64
C PHE A 459 38.53 -11.02 -16.88
N TYR A 460 39.09 -11.40 -18.03
CA TYR A 460 40.48 -11.14 -18.39
C TYR A 460 40.67 -9.86 -19.23
N ASP A 461 39.59 -9.13 -19.52
CA ASP A 461 39.67 -7.83 -20.18
C ASP A 461 39.92 -6.74 -19.12
N GLU A 462 41.16 -6.22 -19.05
CA GLU A 462 41.56 -5.20 -18.09
C GLU A 462 40.78 -3.89 -18.23
N GLN A 463 40.21 -3.61 -19.41
CA GLN A 463 39.46 -2.38 -19.70
C GLN A 463 37.96 -2.52 -19.40
N HIS A 464 37.42 -3.72 -19.56
CA HIS A 464 35.98 -3.95 -19.49
C HIS A 464 35.59 -5.15 -18.58
N SER A 465 36.37 -5.36 -17.51
CA SER A 465 36.18 -6.51 -16.60
C SER A 465 34.79 -6.57 -15.94
N GLU A 466 34.03 -5.45 -15.90
CA GLU A 466 32.65 -5.37 -15.43
C GLU A 466 31.62 -5.09 -16.55
N GLY A 467 32.01 -5.32 -17.82
CA GLY A 467 31.18 -4.97 -18.98
C GLY A 467 29.81 -5.68 -18.99
N LEU A 468 29.73 -6.92 -18.50
CA LEU A 468 28.44 -7.61 -18.33
C LEU A 468 27.55 -6.89 -17.32
N GLN A 469 28.09 -6.58 -16.13
CA GLN A 469 27.36 -5.90 -15.07
C GLN A 469 26.92 -4.50 -15.51
N GLU A 470 27.80 -3.79 -16.23
CA GLU A 470 27.50 -2.45 -16.79
C GLU A 470 26.29 -2.52 -17.73
N VAL A 471 26.30 -3.47 -18.69
CA VAL A 471 25.17 -3.65 -19.61
C VAL A 471 23.90 -4.02 -18.86
N PHE A 472 23.95 -4.99 -17.94
CA PHE A 472 22.78 -5.39 -17.17
C PHE A 472 22.17 -4.23 -16.39
N ARG A 473 22.99 -3.42 -15.70
CA ARG A 473 22.53 -2.21 -14.98
C ARG A 473 21.99 -1.15 -15.95
N ARG A 474 22.61 -0.95 -17.09
CA ARG A 474 22.17 -0.02 -18.13
C ARG A 474 20.84 -0.45 -18.76
N TRP A 475 20.57 -1.75 -18.84
CA TRP A 475 19.29 -2.33 -19.23
C TRP A 475 18.26 -2.36 -18.09
N GLY A 476 18.61 -1.79 -16.93
CA GLY A 476 17.70 -1.52 -15.82
C GLY A 476 17.54 -2.67 -14.83
N LEU A 477 18.40 -3.68 -14.88
CA LEU A 477 18.46 -4.73 -13.86
C LEU A 477 19.20 -4.21 -12.61
N GLY A 478 18.95 -4.81 -11.45
CA GLY A 478 19.57 -4.42 -10.18
C GLY A 478 19.03 -3.11 -9.57
N LYS A 479 17.91 -2.58 -10.08
CA LYS A 479 17.18 -1.42 -9.54
C LYS A 479 15.70 -1.50 -9.86
N THR A 480 14.88 -0.86 -9.06
CA THR A 480 13.41 -0.81 -9.27
C THR A 480 13.05 -0.26 -10.65
N CYS A 481 11.97 -0.75 -11.23
CA CYS A 481 11.40 -0.28 -12.48
C CYS A 481 10.59 1.00 -12.30
N GLY A 482 10.12 1.25 -11.08
CA GLY A 482 9.31 2.41 -10.71
C GLY A 482 7.82 2.23 -10.99
N ILE A 483 7.33 0.99 -10.87
CA ILE A 483 5.90 0.69 -10.96
C ILE A 483 5.13 1.41 -9.86
N ASP A 484 3.92 1.79 -10.15
CA ASP A 484 3.00 2.46 -9.22
C ASP A 484 2.25 1.45 -8.32
N LEU A 485 3.03 0.57 -7.70
CA LEU A 485 2.61 -0.38 -6.67
C LEU A 485 3.66 -0.40 -5.54
N PRO A 486 3.26 -0.71 -4.31
CA PRO A 486 4.20 -0.78 -3.19
C PRO A 486 5.08 -2.04 -3.25
N SER A 487 6.21 -2.02 -2.53
CA SER A 487 7.06 -3.18 -2.28
C SER A 487 7.74 -3.78 -3.51
N GLU A 488 8.17 -2.93 -4.46
CA GLU A 488 8.95 -3.38 -5.62
C GLU A 488 10.38 -3.79 -5.21
N GLY A 489 10.81 -5.00 -5.64
CA GLY A 489 12.16 -5.51 -5.44
C GLY A 489 13.17 -4.91 -6.42
N ALA A 490 14.36 -4.60 -5.93
CA ALA A 490 15.43 -4.04 -6.76
C ALA A 490 16.23 -5.08 -7.55
N GLY A 491 16.16 -6.35 -7.18
CA GLY A 491 17.05 -7.36 -7.71
C GLY A 491 18.51 -7.12 -7.31
N ARG A 492 19.43 -7.83 -7.94
CA ARG A 492 20.87 -7.72 -7.65
C ARG A 492 21.69 -8.05 -8.89
N ILE A 493 22.60 -7.17 -9.25
CA ILE A 493 23.68 -7.45 -10.21
C ILE A 493 24.98 -7.50 -9.39
N PRO A 494 25.51 -8.70 -9.13
CA PRO A 494 26.69 -8.87 -8.28
C PRO A 494 27.96 -8.42 -9.00
N ASP A 495 28.88 -7.84 -8.22
CA ASP A 495 30.22 -7.42 -8.62
C ASP A 495 31.24 -7.72 -7.53
N ALA A 496 32.48 -7.29 -7.71
CA ALA A 496 33.54 -7.52 -6.76
C ALA A 496 33.28 -6.86 -5.40
N GLU A 497 32.77 -5.62 -5.41
CA GLU A 497 32.46 -4.86 -4.17
C GLU A 497 31.32 -5.52 -3.40
N TRP A 498 30.26 -5.91 -4.12
CA TRP A 498 29.14 -6.63 -3.51
C TRP A 498 29.61 -7.95 -2.88
N LYS A 499 30.40 -8.76 -3.60
CA LYS A 499 30.84 -10.07 -3.11
C LYS A 499 31.69 -9.94 -1.86
N GLU A 500 32.62 -8.99 -1.84
CA GLU A 500 33.48 -8.72 -0.68
C GLU A 500 32.67 -8.27 0.55
N SER A 501 31.66 -7.43 0.36
CA SER A 501 30.83 -6.91 1.42
C SER A 501 29.76 -7.89 1.92
N TYR A 502 29.27 -8.80 1.08
CA TYR A 502 28.19 -9.72 1.41
C TYR A 502 28.67 -10.98 2.14
N PHE A 503 29.78 -11.58 1.72
CA PHE A 503 30.30 -12.82 2.29
C PHE A 503 31.30 -12.56 3.44
N THR A 504 30.93 -11.74 4.41
CA THR A 504 31.81 -11.31 5.51
C THR A 504 32.43 -12.46 6.32
N ASP A 505 31.72 -13.59 6.43
CA ASP A 505 32.14 -14.77 7.19
C ASP A 505 33.04 -15.74 6.39
N ALA A 506 33.17 -15.51 5.08
CA ALA A 506 34.03 -16.32 4.21
C ALA A 506 35.49 -15.89 4.28
N SER A 507 36.41 -16.77 3.84
CA SER A 507 37.82 -16.42 3.75
C SER A 507 38.04 -15.23 2.79
N ALA A 508 39.14 -14.47 3.01
CA ALA A 508 39.47 -13.34 2.14
C ALA A 508 39.64 -13.76 0.66
N GLU A 509 40.06 -15.01 0.40
CA GLU A 509 40.18 -15.54 -0.95
C GLU A 509 38.83 -15.87 -1.57
N ASP A 510 37.90 -16.47 -0.80
CA ASP A 510 36.56 -16.83 -1.28
C ASP A 510 35.66 -15.59 -1.56
N ARG A 511 35.98 -14.46 -0.92
CA ARG A 511 35.30 -13.17 -1.15
C ARG A 511 35.71 -12.47 -2.42
N LYS A 512 36.88 -12.84 -3.01
CA LYS A 512 37.34 -12.24 -4.26
C LYS A 512 36.44 -12.63 -5.42
N TRP A 513 36.17 -11.65 -6.29
CA TRP A 513 35.54 -11.91 -7.57
C TRP A 513 36.47 -12.72 -8.46
N ASN A 514 35.95 -13.77 -9.08
CA ASN A 514 36.75 -14.67 -9.88
C ASN A 514 36.09 -14.97 -11.24
N ALA A 515 36.85 -15.65 -12.11
CA ALA A 515 36.36 -16.01 -13.46
C ALA A 515 35.15 -16.94 -13.42
N GLY A 516 34.99 -17.75 -12.38
CA GLY A 516 33.83 -18.61 -12.16
C GLY A 516 32.54 -17.78 -11.92
N ASP A 517 32.65 -16.70 -11.13
CA ASP A 517 31.53 -15.81 -10.88
C ASP A 517 31.10 -15.11 -12.19
N MET A 518 32.07 -14.60 -12.96
CA MET A 518 31.80 -13.93 -14.23
C MET A 518 31.15 -14.86 -15.25
N THR A 519 31.61 -16.12 -15.33
CA THR A 519 31.00 -17.12 -16.22
C THR A 519 29.60 -17.53 -15.77
N ASN A 520 29.30 -17.49 -14.46
CA ASN A 520 27.96 -17.75 -13.94
C ASN A 520 26.99 -16.63 -14.31
N ILE A 521 27.34 -15.35 -14.06
CA ILE A 521 26.44 -14.25 -14.41
C ILE A 521 26.22 -14.10 -15.92
N ALA A 522 27.17 -14.53 -16.76
CA ALA A 522 27.01 -14.50 -18.20
C ALA A 522 25.86 -15.39 -18.71
N ILE A 523 25.48 -16.41 -17.95
CA ILE A 523 24.37 -17.32 -18.24
C ILE A 523 23.17 -17.08 -17.28
N GLY A 524 23.25 -16.08 -16.40
CA GLY A 524 22.19 -15.72 -15.44
C GLY A 524 22.08 -16.62 -14.23
N GLN A 525 23.17 -17.29 -13.87
CA GLN A 525 23.29 -18.13 -12.68
C GLN A 525 24.17 -17.46 -11.61
N GLY A 526 24.35 -18.12 -10.46
CA GLY A 526 25.10 -17.59 -9.33
C GLY A 526 24.29 -16.57 -8.54
N ASP A 527 24.89 -15.43 -8.19
CA ASP A 527 24.29 -14.48 -7.27
C ASP A 527 23.47 -13.37 -7.94
N ILE A 528 23.24 -13.45 -9.25
CA ILE A 528 22.36 -12.51 -9.97
C ILE A 528 20.91 -12.75 -9.60
N LEU A 529 20.20 -11.68 -9.22
CA LEU A 529 18.78 -11.72 -8.89
C LEU A 529 18.00 -10.67 -9.67
N VAL A 530 16.88 -11.08 -10.26
CA VAL A 530 15.98 -10.22 -11.02
C VAL A 530 14.53 -10.49 -10.62
N THR A 531 13.65 -9.51 -10.83
CA THR A 531 12.21 -9.72 -10.72
C THR A 531 11.60 -10.03 -12.09
N PRO A 532 10.45 -10.72 -12.17
CA PRO A 532 9.72 -10.88 -13.43
C PRO A 532 9.42 -9.56 -14.14
N LEU A 533 9.09 -8.52 -13.39
CA LEU A 533 8.88 -7.17 -13.94
C LEU A 533 10.15 -6.59 -14.56
N GLN A 534 11.32 -6.78 -13.93
CA GLN A 534 12.59 -6.35 -14.51
C GLN A 534 12.89 -7.06 -15.82
N MET A 535 12.64 -8.36 -15.89
CA MET A 535 12.81 -9.12 -17.14
C MET A 535 11.83 -8.67 -18.21
N ALA A 536 10.56 -8.42 -17.87
CA ALA A 536 9.59 -7.83 -18.80
C ALA A 536 10.07 -6.46 -19.33
N CYS A 537 10.60 -5.59 -18.47
CA CYS A 537 11.16 -4.31 -18.88
C CYS A 537 12.42 -4.46 -19.77
N ALA A 538 13.29 -5.43 -19.49
CA ALA A 538 14.45 -5.70 -20.33
C ALA A 538 14.03 -6.18 -21.74
N TYR A 539 13.03 -7.07 -21.80
CA TYR A 539 12.46 -7.53 -23.07
C TYR A 539 11.65 -6.45 -23.80
N MET A 540 11.02 -5.52 -23.08
CA MET A 540 10.48 -4.27 -23.67
C MET A 540 11.59 -3.51 -24.40
N GLY A 541 12.77 -3.38 -23.79
CA GLY A 541 13.93 -2.77 -24.43
C GLY A 541 14.40 -3.54 -25.67
N LEU A 542 14.48 -4.88 -25.62
CA LEU A 542 14.80 -5.72 -26.77
C LEU A 542 13.79 -5.54 -27.91
N ALA A 543 12.51 -5.42 -27.58
CA ALA A 543 11.43 -5.17 -28.53
C ALA A 543 11.51 -3.77 -29.17
N ASN A 544 11.96 -2.74 -28.43
CA ASN A 544 11.90 -1.32 -28.81
C ASN A 544 13.25 -0.69 -29.15
N GLY A 545 14.29 -1.46 -29.47
CA GLY A 545 15.58 -0.89 -29.81
C GLY A 545 16.25 -0.18 -28.63
N GLY A 546 16.17 -0.74 -27.43
CA GLY A 546 16.75 -0.22 -26.18
C GLY A 546 15.83 0.66 -25.36
N LYS A 547 14.72 1.12 -25.90
CA LYS A 547 13.78 2.02 -25.20
C LYS A 547 12.91 1.24 -24.21
N GLN A 548 12.86 1.72 -22.97
CA GLN A 548 11.98 1.21 -21.93
C GLN A 548 11.14 2.33 -21.37
N TYR A 549 9.87 2.04 -21.09
CA TYR A 549 8.93 2.94 -20.41
C TYR A 549 8.75 2.52 -18.96
N VAL A 550 8.33 3.45 -18.11
CA VAL A 550 8.00 3.13 -16.71
C VAL A 550 6.76 2.25 -16.69
N PRO A 551 6.86 1.02 -16.15
CA PRO A 551 5.69 0.17 -16.03
C PRO A 551 4.68 0.79 -15.06
N HIS A 552 3.37 0.66 -15.37
CA HIS A 552 2.33 1.25 -14.52
C HIS A 552 1.01 0.53 -14.69
N VAL A 553 0.19 0.59 -13.63
CA VAL A 553 -1.16 0.03 -13.58
C VAL A 553 -2.25 1.10 -13.62
N PHE A 554 -1.93 2.36 -13.37
CA PHE A 554 -2.88 3.47 -13.36
C PHE A 554 -3.08 4.04 -14.76
N LEU A 555 -4.33 4.15 -15.20
CA LEU A 555 -4.69 4.77 -16.47
C LEU A 555 -5.30 6.16 -16.27
N SER A 556 -6.30 6.29 -15.39
CA SER A 556 -6.97 7.55 -15.10
C SER A 556 -7.75 7.49 -13.78
N ALA A 557 -8.12 8.64 -13.23
CA ALA A 557 -9.10 8.74 -12.15
C ALA A 557 -10.22 9.71 -12.55
N VAL A 558 -11.44 9.43 -12.09
CA VAL A 558 -12.63 10.25 -12.35
C VAL A 558 -13.31 10.57 -11.02
N SER A 559 -13.52 11.86 -10.74
CA SER A 559 -14.30 12.30 -9.58
C SER A 559 -15.76 11.88 -9.75
N ARG A 560 -16.36 11.34 -8.67
CA ARG A 560 -17.78 10.93 -8.66
C ARG A 560 -18.74 12.09 -8.42
N ASP A 561 -18.27 13.20 -7.88
CA ASP A 561 -19.11 14.35 -7.52
C ASP A 561 -19.41 15.31 -8.67
N GLY A 562 -19.07 14.94 -9.92
CA GLY A 562 -19.43 15.69 -11.12
C GLY A 562 -18.64 16.97 -11.38
N ASP A 563 -17.70 17.33 -10.53
CA ASP A 563 -16.74 18.42 -10.73
C ASP A 563 -15.63 17.99 -11.71
N GLY A 564 -16.07 17.63 -12.85
CA GLY A 564 -15.55 17.35 -14.20
C GLY A 564 -14.06 17.30 -14.52
N ASP A 565 -13.15 17.40 -13.58
CA ASP A 565 -11.74 17.16 -13.80
C ASP A 565 -11.41 15.67 -13.65
N ALA A 566 -11.62 14.95 -14.77
CA ALA A 566 -11.00 13.66 -14.95
C ALA A 566 -9.49 13.86 -14.73
N TYR A 567 -8.98 13.38 -13.62
CA TYR A 567 -7.55 13.31 -13.36
C TYR A 567 -6.97 12.32 -14.37
N LYS A 568 -6.72 12.80 -15.58
CA LYS A 568 -5.99 12.01 -16.57
C LYS A 568 -4.58 11.95 -16.06
N TYR A 569 -4.13 10.75 -15.80
CA TYR A 569 -2.73 10.50 -15.50
C TYR A 569 -1.88 11.06 -16.65
N ASN A 570 -1.35 12.28 -16.46
CA ASN A 570 -0.50 12.89 -17.44
C ASN A 570 0.87 12.21 -17.38
N GLY A 571 1.02 11.14 -18.17
CA GLY A 571 2.30 10.86 -18.76
C GLY A 571 3.24 9.94 -18.01
N LYS A 572 2.86 9.17 -16.96
CA LYS A 572 3.76 8.09 -16.57
C LYS A 572 3.82 7.03 -17.69
N GLY A 573 2.70 6.70 -18.33
CA GLY A 573 2.62 5.67 -19.36
C GLY A 573 3.52 5.86 -20.57
N LYS A 574 3.79 7.07 -20.96
CA LYS A 574 4.81 7.39 -21.98
C LYS A 574 6.09 7.94 -21.36
N LYS A 575 6.25 7.87 -20.04
CA LYS A 575 7.48 8.30 -19.40
C LYS A 575 8.57 7.29 -19.70
N LYS A 576 9.55 7.72 -20.49
CA LYS A 576 10.76 6.96 -20.74
C LYS A 576 11.45 6.63 -19.41
N ARG A 577 11.62 5.34 -19.13
CA ARG A 577 12.40 4.86 -17.99
C ARG A 577 13.88 5.00 -18.27
N LEU A 578 14.29 4.43 -19.38
CA LEU A 578 15.67 4.47 -19.86
C LEU A 578 15.71 4.20 -21.38
N GLU A 579 16.86 4.42 -21.98
CA GLU A 579 17.19 3.98 -23.31
C GLU A 579 18.59 3.38 -23.24
N ALA A 580 18.62 2.05 -23.31
CA ALA A 580 19.88 1.32 -23.32
C ALA A 580 20.58 1.55 -24.66
N LYS A 581 21.86 1.86 -24.63
CA LYS A 581 22.67 1.97 -25.84
C LYS A 581 22.74 0.61 -26.52
N ILE A 582 22.49 0.60 -27.80
CA ILE A 582 22.73 -0.51 -28.71
C ILE A 582 23.85 -0.09 -29.65
N ASN A 583 24.86 -0.94 -29.79
CA ASN A 583 26.05 -0.62 -30.56
C ASN A 583 25.72 -0.47 -32.06
N SER A 584 24.93 -1.40 -32.60
CA SER A 584 24.44 -1.35 -33.97
C SER A 584 23.09 -2.06 -34.14
N ASP A 585 22.34 -1.67 -35.18
CA ASP A 585 21.09 -2.37 -35.55
C ASP A 585 21.33 -3.80 -35.94
N SER A 586 22.51 -4.12 -36.52
CA SER A 586 22.90 -5.50 -36.88
C SER A 586 23.10 -6.38 -35.66
N ASP A 587 23.65 -5.83 -34.56
CA ASP A 587 23.83 -6.56 -33.30
C ASP A 587 22.48 -6.91 -32.66
N LEU A 588 21.56 -5.93 -32.63
CA LEU A 588 20.22 -6.18 -32.16
C LEU A 588 19.47 -7.19 -33.03
N ALA A 589 19.62 -7.08 -34.37
CA ALA A 589 19.01 -8.03 -35.30
C ALA A 589 19.54 -9.46 -35.11
N LEU A 590 20.86 -9.62 -34.90
CA LEU A 590 21.47 -10.93 -34.59
C LEU A 590 20.86 -11.52 -33.31
N VAL A 591 20.74 -10.74 -32.26
CA VAL A 591 20.17 -11.21 -30.99
C VAL A 591 18.68 -11.57 -31.15
N ARG A 592 17.91 -10.74 -31.84
CA ARG A 592 16.49 -11.02 -32.15
C ARG A 592 16.33 -12.27 -33.00
N ASN A 593 17.17 -12.47 -34.04
CA ASN A 593 17.17 -13.67 -34.84
C ASN A 593 17.48 -14.92 -33.99
N GLY A 594 18.45 -14.81 -33.07
CA GLY A 594 18.70 -15.88 -32.11
C GLY A 594 17.48 -16.18 -31.23
N MET A 595 16.74 -15.20 -30.79
CA MET A 595 15.49 -15.36 -30.01
C MET A 595 14.35 -15.96 -30.84
N HIS A 596 14.27 -15.64 -32.15
CA HIS A 596 13.36 -16.27 -33.10
C HIS A 596 13.70 -17.75 -33.25
N ASP A 597 14.98 -18.04 -33.45
CA ASP A 597 15.48 -19.39 -33.69
C ASP A 597 15.30 -20.31 -32.46
N VAL A 598 15.27 -19.75 -31.22
CA VAL A 598 14.86 -20.50 -30.00
C VAL A 598 13.53 -21.21 -30.22
N ILE A 599 12.57 -20.50 -30.81
CA ILE A 599 11.18 -20.96 -30.92
C ILE A 599 11.00 -21.82 -32.17
N TYR A 600 11.49 -21.36 -33.33
CA TYR A 600 11.09 -21.94 -34.61
C TYR A 600 12.13 -22.86 -35.23
N THR A 601 13.38 -22.88 -34.73
CA THR A 601 14.48 -23.62 -35.36
C THR A 601 15.15 -24.59 -34.39
N ALA A 602 15.42 -24.19 -33.16
CA ALA A 602 16.21 -24.98 -32.22
C ALA A 602 15.39 -26.03 -31.46
N SER A 603 14.07 -25.83 -31.33
CA SER A 603 13.19 -26.73 -30.59
C SER A 603 11.98 -27.11 -31.42
N THR A 604 11.82 -28.41 -31.71
CA THR A 604 10.63 -28.93 -32.39
C THR A 604 9.36 -28.78 -31.53
N SER A 605 9.50 -28.93 -30.21
CA SER A 605 8.39 -28.72 -29.25
C SER A 605 7.90 -27.27 -29.25
N LEU A 606 8.82 -26.31 -29.09
CA LEU A 606 8.44 -24.90 -29.14
C LEU A 606 7.83 -24.51 -30.49
N ALA A 607 8.43 -24.99 -31.61
CA ALA A 607 7.89 -24.74 -32.93
C ALA A 607 6.47 -25.32 -33.12
N ALA A 608 6.17 -26.47 -32.54
CA ALA A 608 4.84 -27.06 -32.59
C ALA A 608 3.80 -26.20 -31.86
N HIS A 609 4.14 -25.73 -30.66
CA HIS A 609 3.22 -24.90 -29.84
C HIS A 609 3.05 -23.49 -30.41
N PHE A 610 4.14 -22.78 -30.72
CA PHE A 610 4.09 -21.41 -31.21
C PHE A 610 3.82 -21.29 -32.71
N GLY A 611 4.07 -22.33 -33.48
CA GLY A 611 3.79 -22.37 -34.92
C GLY A 611 2.31 -22.30 -35.29
N THR A 612 1.42 -22.50 -34.31
CA THR A 612 -0.04 -22.32 -34.48
C THR A 612 -0.50 -20.87 -34.27
N LEU A 613 0.39 -19.98 -33.79
CA LEU A 613 0.11 -18.56 -33.70
C LEU A 613 0.41 -17.84 -35.00
N THR A 614 -0.55 -17.00 -35.46
CA THR A 614 -0.35 -16.20 -36.67
C THR A 614 0.78 -15.16 -36.51
N PRO A 615 0.87 -14.36 -35.39
CA PRO A 615 2.01 -13.50 -35.20
C PRO A 615 3.21 -14.30 -34.68
N GLN A 616 4.37 -14.11 -35.34
CA GLN A 616 5.62 -14.67 -34.83
C GLN A 616 6.00 -14.07 -33.48
N VAL A 617 6.67 -14.87 -32.68
CA VAL A 617 7.10 -14.58 -31.31
C VAL A 617 8.62 -14.64 -31.23
N TYR A 618 9.23 -13.67 -30.56
CA TYR A 618 10.64 -13.72 -30.17
C TYR A 618 10.73 -14.02 -28.68
N GLY A 619 11.45 -15.07 -28.32
CA GLY A 619 11.46 -15.52 -26.92
C GLY A 619 12.76 -16.19 -26.51
N LYS A 620 12.88 -16.41 -25.22
CA LYS A 620 14.00 -17.16 -24.64
C LYS A 620 13.54 -17.91 -23.40
N SER A 621 13.83 -19.20 -23.35
CA SER A 621 13.67 -20.07 -22.20
C SER A 621 14.83 -19.92 -21.22
N GLY A 622 14.61 -20.21 -19.96
CA GLY A 622 15.63 -20.28 -18.93
C GLY A 622 15.31 -21.36 -17.90
N THR A 623 16.36 -21.94 -17.34
CA THR A 623 16.27 -22.91 -16.24
C THR A 623 17.27 -22.48 -15.18
N GLY A 624 16.75 -22.03 -14.04
CA GLY A 624 17.53 -21.51 -12.91
C GLY A 624 17.82 -22.61 -11.91
N GLU A 625 19.09 -22.84 -11.59
CA GLU A 625 19.50 -23.86 -10.65
C GLU A 625 19.69 -23.28 -9.25
N LYS A 626 19.03 -23.87 -8.24
CA LYS A 626 19.19 -23.51 -6.83
C LYS A 626 19.51 -24.76 -6.04
N SER A 627 20.61 -24.70 -5.27
CA SER A 627 21.07 -25.87 -4.52
C SER A 627 20.01 -26.37 -3.53
N GLY A 628 19.64 -27.65 -3.64
CA GLY A 628 18.66 -28.30 -2.75
C GLY A 628 17.19 -28.09 -3.13
N GLU A 629 16.92 -27.45 -4.24
CA GLU A 629 15.58 -27.26 -4.80
C GLU A 629 15.55 -27.75 -6.26
N ASP A 630 14.34 -28.01 -6.79
CA ASP A 630 14.14 -28.23 -8.21
C ASP A 630 14.35 -26.93 -8.99
N GLU A 631 14.58 -27.02 -10.29
CA GLU A 631 14.91 -25.89 -11.16
C GLU A 631 13.74 -24.90 -11.29
N TYR A 632 14.07 -23.63 -11.45
CA TYR A 632 13.12 -22.54 -11.71
C TYR A 632 12.95 -22.38 -13.22
N ALA A 633 11.71 -22.56 -13.69
CA ALA A 633 11.39 -22.46 -15.10
C ALA A 633 11.10 -20.99 -15.49
N TRP A 634 11.81 -20.48 -16.50
CA TRP A 634 11.60 -19.14 -17.03
C TRP A 634 11.23 -19.17 -18.52
N PHE A 635 10.34 -18.27 -18.91
CA PHE A 635 10.16 -17.93 -20.32
C PHE A 635 9.84 -16.43 -20.46
N CYS A 636 10.60 -15.74 -21.32
CA CYS A 636 10.38 -14.34 -21.62
C CYS A 636 10.25 -14.17 -23.13
N ALA A 637 9.22 -13.42 -23.58
CA ALA A 637 8.94 -13.26 -24.99
C ALA A 637 8.27 -11.92 -25.31
N TYR A 638 8.26 -11.55 -26.58
CA TYR A 638 7.42 -10.48 -27.10
C TYR A 638 6.78 -10.85 -28.44
N ALA A 639 5.61 -10.32 -28.72
CA ALA A 639 4.83 -10.56 -29.92
C ALA A 639 3.98 -9.33 -30.28
N PRO A 640 3.65 -9.11 -31.58
CA PRO A 640 4.28 -9.67 -32.77
C PRO A 640 5.77 -9.35 -32.85
N ALA A 641 6.52 -10.14 -33.59
CA ALA A 641 7.95 -9.95 -33.76
C ALA A 641 8.33 -8.60 -34.40
N ASP A 642 7.58 -8.19 -35.44
CA ASP A 642 7.89 -7.01 -36.25
C ASP A 642 7.23 -5.71 -35.73
N ASP A 643 6.10 -5.81 -35.02
CA ASP A 643 5.37 -4.69 -34.41
C ASP A 643 4.94 -5.07 -32.99
N PRO A 644 5.87 -5.11 -32.03
CA PRO A 644 5.62 -5.61 -30.68
C PRO A 644 4.48 -4.87 -29.97
N LYS A 645 3.50 -5.64 -29.51
CA LYS A 645 2.33 -5.17 -28.75
C LYS A 645 2.28 -5.72 -27.33
N TYR A 646 2.92 -6.87 -27.12
CA TYR A 646 2.91 -7.59 -25.86
C TYR A 646 4.29 -8.08 -25.52
N VAL A 647 4.71 -7.87 -24.29
CA VAL A 647 5.87 -8.52 -23.68
C VAL A 647 5.36 -9.35 -22.52
N ILE A 648 5.77 -10.61 -22.46
CA ILE A 648 5.38 -11.52 -21.39
C ILE A 648 6.65 -12.11 -20.78
N ALA A 649 6.78 -12.00 -19.46
CA ALA A 649 7.84 -12.64 -18.68
C ALA A 649 7.21 -13.47 -17.56
N THR A 650 7.60 -14.73 -17.48
CA THR A 650 7.06 -15.66 -16.46
C THR A 650 8.15 -16.48 -15.82
N VAL A 651 7.94 -16.81 -14.54
CA VAL A 651 8.76 -17.74 -13.76
C VAL A 651 7.86 -18.68 -12.97
N LEU A 652 8.23 -19.95 -12.91
CA LEU A 652 7.66 -20.95 -12.02
C LEU A 652 8.77 -21.40 -11.06
N GLU A 653 8.54 -21.26 -9.76
CA GLU A 653 9.44 -21.78 -8.73
C GLU A 653 9.37 -23.31 -8.74
N GLN A 654 10.54 -23.96 -8.80
CA GLN A 654 10.65 -25.41 -8.84
C GLN A 654 9.81 -26.05 -9.95
N GLY A 655 9.67 -25.33 -11.08
CA GLY A 655 8.82 -25.71 -12.21
C GLY A 655 9.53 -26.49 -13.31
N GLY A 656 10.82 -26.81 -13.13
CA GLY A 656 11.63 -27.56 -14.11
C GLY A 656 12.16 -26.71 -15.26
N GLY A 657 12.10 -27.24 -16.48
CA GLY A 657 12.61 -26.58 -17.68
C GLY A 657 11.70 -25.47 -18.21
N GLY A 658 12.28 -24.34 -18.56
CA GLY A 658 11.51 -23.20 -19.09
C GLY A 658 10.82 -23.49 -20.43
N SER A 659 11.41 -24.36 -21.27
CA SER A 659 10.82 -24.84 -22.52
C SER A 659 9.75 -25.92 -22.34
N ASP A 660 9.64 -26.51 -21.13
CA ASP A 660 8.74 -27.63 -20.88
C ASP A 660 7.46 -27.15 -20.14
N THR A 661 7.57 -26.15 -19.26
CA THR A 661 6.47 -25.67 -18.41
C THR A 661 6.19 -24.19 -18.57
N ALA A 662 7.17 -23.30 -18.36
CA ALA A 662 6.95 -21.86 -18.38
C ALA A 662 6.52 -21.32 -19.75
N MET A 663 6.93 -21.97 -20.86
CA MET A 663 6.53 -21.56 -22.20
C MET A 663 5.01 -21.63 -22.41
N HIS A 664 4.34 -22.58 -21.74
CA HIS A 664 2.88 -22.72 -21.82
C HIS A 664 2.16 -21.48 -21.31
N VAL A 665 2.69 -20.85 -20.26
CA VAL A 665 2.11 -19.58 -19.74
C VAL A 665 2.08 -18.52 -20.85
N VAL A 666 3.22 -18.34 -21.55
CA VAL A 666 3.33 -17.33 -22.61
C VAL A 666 2.44 -17.71 -23.80
N ARG A 667 2.46 -19.01 -24.19
CA ARG A 667 1.68 -19.52 -25.33
C ARG A 667 0.18 -19.34 -25.10
N ASP A 668 -0.31 -19.72 -23.91
CA ASP A 668 -1.74 -19.68 -23.59
C ASP A 668 -2.24 -18.23 -23.45
N VAL A 669 -1.45 -17.33 -22.83
CA VAL A 669 -1.79 -15.90 -22.76
C VAL A 669 -1.89 -15.30 -24.16
N LEU A 670 -0.92 -15.56 -25.05
CA LEU A 670 -0.97 -15.10 -26.44
C LEU A 670 -2.14 -15.74 -27.20
N GLY A 671 -2.44 -17.01 -26.93
CA GLY A 671 -3.59 -17.70 -27.51
C GLY A 671 -4.92 -17.03 -27.19
N VAL A 672 -5.10 -16.59 -25.95
CA VAL A 672 -6.29 -15.82 -25.54
C VAL A 672 -6.31 -14.41 -26.16
N ILE A 673 -5.15 -13.76 -26.28
CA ILE A 673 -5.04 -12.42 -26.87
C ILE A 673 -5.43 -12.43 -28.36
N TYR A 674 -4.95 -13.43 -29.10
CA TYR A 674 -5.16 -13.55 -30.55
C TYR A 674 -6.37 -14.44 -30.93
N ASP A 675 -7.10 -14.97 -29.95
CA ASP A 675 -8.17 -15.95 -30.13
C ASP A 675 -7.70 -17.22 -30.90
N GLU A 676 -6.46 -17.64 -30.67
CA GLU A 676 -5.78 -18.77 -31.30
C GLU A 676 -5.34 -19.80 -30.23
N PRO A 677 -6.22 -20.71 -29.77
CA PRO A 677 -5.89 -21.70 -28.75
C PRO A 677 -4.78 -22.65 -29.21
N ASP A 678 -4.00 -23.15 -28.26
CA ASP A 678 -2.97 -24.14 -28.55
C ASP A 678 -3.62 -25.50 -28.90
N THR A 679 -3.42 -25.93 -30.13
CA THR A 679 -3.93 -27.21 -30.63
C THR A 679 -2.87 -28.33 -30.67
N SER A 680 -1.63 -28.03 -30.26
CA SER A 680 -0.51 -28.96 -30.30
C SER A 680 -0.48 -30.00 -29.17
N SER A 681 -1.32 -29.81 -28.13
CA SER A 681 -1.35 -30.62 -26.92
C SER A 681 -1.84 -32.08 -27.08
N ALA A 682 -2.05 -32.53 -28.34
CA ALA A 682 -2.55 -33.88 -28.62
C ALA A 682 -1.47 -34.96 -28.78
N SER A 683 -0.17 -34.63 -28.74
CA SER A 683 0.90 -35.61 -28.85
C SER A 683 1.92 -35.49 -27.73
N GLY A 684 1.66 -36.25 -26.65
CA GLY A 684 2.68 -36.49 -25.65
C GLY A 684 3.88 -37.23 -26.26
N ASP A 685 4.93 -36.50 -26.57
CA ASP A 685 6.25 -37.08 -26.80
C ASP A 685 7.24 -36.51 -25.79
N SER A 686 7.54 -37.32 -24.77
CA SER A 686 8.39 -37.02 -23.64
C SER A 686 9.88 -37.23 -23.93
N SER A 687 10.35 -36.91 -25.11
CA SER A 687 11.72 -37.24 -25.52
C SER A 687 12.58 -36.06 -25.96
N VAL A 688 12.51 -34.92 -25.28
CA VAL A 688 13.59 -33.92 -25.34
C VAL A 688 13.73 -33.24 -23.99
N ARG A 689 14.59 -33.78 -23.15
CA ARG A 689 15.06 -33.12 -21.92
C ARG A 689 16.12 -32.09 -22.23
#